data_c5a7f131337243afcbd396461e73f0b2
#
_entry.id   c5a7f131337243afcbd396461e73f0b2
#
_cell.length_a   1.000
_cell.length_b   1.000
_cell.length_c   1.000
_cell.angle_alpha   90.00
_cell.angle_beta   90.00
_cell.angle_gamma   90.00
#
_symmetry.space_group_name_H-M   'P 1'
#
loop_
_entity.id
_entity.type
_entity.pdbx_description
1 polymer ?
#
loop_
_entity_poly.entity_id
_entity_poly.type
_entity_poly.pdbx_seq_one_letter_code
_entity_poly.pdbx_strand_id
1 'polypeptide(L)'
;MITKTDILCVIISTASLGLSTQQAVAANERMVAQQLPMVLKYNHQADYFEESLPIGNGKLGALIYGGADTNILSLNDITFWTGQPVDPNEDEDAHKWLPDIRKALFKEDYAKADKLQRNIQGHNSAYYQPLADVTIDDLNKGEVTAYSRQLDIDSAICSDRYSRNGIGITREYIASHPDRLIACRIRSLSPKGVNIRITMGSKVPHKTKSSKQQIAMTGHAMGDPTNSIHFSTYMRVVTDNAATTAHADSSITVTNASEVIIYWVNATSFNGANKHPVNEGANYLETATDDAWHTANISYDEIRERHVADYKRFYDRMKLQLGKQDANLSKATDEQLKSYTDNNDNNTYLETLYTQYGRYMLISCSRTNGVPANLQGLWSPHLYSPWRGNYTININLEENYWPAEVSNLSEMVMPLESFISSMAANGRMVASHYYGIHRGWCAGHNSDIWAMANPVGEKEFSPKWANWNMGGAWLVNTLWEHYLFGQDSDFLSQKAYPLMKGAAEFCLDWLIENPKKEGELITAPSTSPENVYVNDKGYKGATLYGATADLAIIRELFTNTLKAAKILNADPDLQSQLSYALAHLHPYSIGKRGNLQEWYHDWDDADWQHRHQSHLIGLYPGHHISQDSLMAACAKSLEIKGDNTTGWSTGWRINLWARLGKAKEAYHIFRKLLTYVSPDNYNGKDKRRSGGTYPNLFDAHPPFQIDGNFGGTAGVCEMLVQSHNDTIVLLPALPDNWSEGAVSGICARGGYEIDMAWKNGVVTSLSITSKKTGTANIRLNGNDMTIKIKQGQTKKLL
;
A
#
# COMPACT_ATOMS: atom_id res chain seq x y z
N MET A 1 61.22 -11.79 21.21
CA MET A 1 60.84 -13.08 21.82
C MET A 1 59.42 -12.86 22.39
N ILE A 2 58.42 -13.33 21.70
CA ILE A 2 57.05 -13.31 22.19
C ILE A 2 56.85 -14.55 23.03
N THR A 3 56.51 -14.39 24.30
CA THR A 3 56.39 -15.52 25.24
C THR A 3 55.09 -16.31 24.95
N LYS A 4 55.10 -17.62 25.26
CA LYS A 4 53.95 -18.52 25.10
C LYS A 4 52.66 -18.05 25.82
N THR A 5 52.81 -17.13 26.81
CA THR A 5 51.69 -16.58 27.60
C THR A 5 50.89 -15.54 26.83
N ASP A 6 51.55 -14.77 25.93
CA ASP A 6 50.86 -13.74 25.11
C ASP A 6 49.98 -14.34 24.01
N ILE A 7 50.38 -15.52 23.49
CA ILE A 7 49.59 -16.27 22.48
C ILE A 7 48.34 -16.89 23.13
N LEU A 8 48.40 -17.31 24.39
CA LEU A 8 47.28 -17.93 25.08
C LEU A 8 46.20 -16.93 25.45
N CYS A 9 46.55 -15.66 25.83
CA CYS A 9 45.59 -14.61 26.07
C CYS A 9 44.87 -14.12 24.82
N VAL A 10 45.54 -14.07 23.66
CA VAL A 10 44.90 -13.69 22.38
C VAL A 10 43.97 -14.79 21.89
N ILE A 11 44.33 -16.07 22.08
CA ILE A 11 43.50 -17.21 21.68
C ILE A 11 42.26 -17.34 22.58
N ILE A 12 42.34 -17.04 23.86
CA ILE A 12 41.20 -17.09 24.81
C ILE A 12 40.23 -15.89 24.56
N SER A 13 40.74 -14.69 24.24
CA SER A 13 39.91 -13.55 23.92
C SER A 13 39.15 -13.70 22.55
N THR A 14 39.79 -14.29 21.55
CA THR A 14 39.19 -14.60 20.28
C THR A 14 38.21 -15.79 20.34
N ALA A 15 38.49 -16.79 21.19
CA ALA A 15 37.59 -17.91 21.39
C ALA A 15 36.32 -17.50 22.19
N SER A 16 36.43 -16.60 23.18
CA SER A 16 35.28 -16.09 23.93
C SER A 16 34.39 -15.13 23.13
N LEU A 17 34.99 -14.31 22.23
CA LEU A 17 34.23 -13.51 21.27
C LEU A 17 33.57 -14.37 20.16
N GLY A 18 34.24 -15.41 19.71
CA GLY A 18 33.67 -16.34 18.72
C GLY A 18 32.56 -17.22 19.30
N LEU A 19 32.60 -17.60 20.57
CA LEU A 19 31.56 -18.35 21.25
C LEU A 19 30.31 -17.46 21.55
N SER A 20 30.49 -16.18 21.83
CA SER A 20 29.37 -15.27 22.08
C SER A 20 28.63 -14.89 20.77
N THR A 21 29.35 -14.76 19.68
CA THR A 21 28.77 -14.53 18.33
C THR A 21 28.10 -15.79 17.79
N GLN A 22 28.69 -16.97 17.98
CA GLN A 22 28.07 -18.23 17.59
C GLN A 22 26.81 -18.56 18.43
N GLN A 23 26.77 -18.23 19.72
CA GLN A 23 25.58 -18.38 20.54
C GLN A 23 24.48 -17.37 20.20
N ALA A 24 24.82 -16.13 19.84
CA ALA A 24 23.86 -15.14 19.38
C ALA A 24 23.29 -15.48 17.98
N VAL A 25 24.14 -15.97 17.06
CA VAL A 25 23.73 -16.50 15.76
C VAL A 25 22.84 -17.74 15.94
N ALA A 26 23.21 -18.67 16.83
CA ALA A 26 22.42 -19.86 17.11
C ALA A 26 21.09 -19.57 17.83
N ALA A 27 21.00 -18.48 18.62
CA ALA A 27 19.74 -18.04 19.23
C ALA A 27 18.81 -17.38 18.17
N ASN A 28 19.36 -16.60 17.26
CA ASN A 28 18.62 -16.04 16.12
C ASN A 28 18.20 -17.15 15.16
N GLU A 29 19.08 -18.09 14.85
CA GLU A 29 18.76 -19.28 14.02
C GLU A 29 17.71 -20.17 14.68
N ARG A 30 17.66 -20.29 16.03
CA ARG A 30 16.61 -21.02 16.75
C ARG A 30 15.25 -20.31 16.72
N MET A 31 15.20 -18.97 16.76
CA MET A 31 13.95 -18.23 16.60
C MET A 31 13.42 -18.32 15.15
N VAL A 32 14.31 -18.28 14.16
CA VAL A 32 13.96 -18.44 12.73
C VAL A 32 13.59 -19.90 12.41
N ALA A 33 14.19 -20.88 13.08
CA ALA A 33 13.95 -22.31 12.85
C ALA A 33 12.59 -22.84 13.38
N GLN A 34 11.82 -22.03 14.11
CA GLN A 34 10.51 -22.40 14.66
C GLN A 34 9.33 -21.69 13.97
N GLN A 35 9.59 -20.78 13.03
CA GLN A 35 8.51 -20.09 12.34
C GLN A 35 7.74 -21.06 11.44
N LEU A 36 6.41 -21.11 11.57
CA LEU A 36 5.56 -21.87 10.67
C LEU A 36 5.64 -21.28 9.25
N PRO A 37 5.52 -22.13 8.19
CA PRO A 37 5.49 -21.64 6.81
C PRO A 37 4.37 -20.61 6.62
N MET A 38 4.67 -19.48 6.01
CA MET A 38 3.69 -18.44 5.71
C MET A 38 3.02 -18.73 4.36
N VAL A 39 1.90 -19.47 4.38
CA VAL A 39 1.26 -20.03 3.18
C VAL A 39 -0.25 -19.79 3.21
N LEU A 40 -0.78 -19.16 2.15
CA LEU A 40 -2.21 -19.22 1.84
C LEU A 40 -2.48 -20.54 1.12
N LYS A 41 -3.40 -21.37 1.64
CA LYS A 41 -3.65 -22.73 1.15
C LYS A 41 -5.14 -22.97 0.95
N TYR A 42 -5.50 -23.66 -0.14
CA TYR A 42 -6.88 -23.96 -0.49
C TYR A 42 -7.00 -25.40 -1.02
N ASN A 43 -8.15 -26.03 -0.80
CA ASN A 43 -8.48 -27.38 -1.27
C ASN A 43 -9.46 -27.38 -2.46
N HIS A 44 -9.76 -26.22 -3.01
CA HIS A 44 -10.63 -26.00 -4.18
C HIS A 44 -10.04 -24.94 -5.11
N GLN A 45 -10.45 -24.93 -6.38
CA GLN A 45 -10.14 -23.86 -7.35
C GLN A 45 -10.82 -22.54 -6.95
N ALA A 46 -10.38 -21.43 -7.52
CA ALA A 46 -11.08 -20.17 -7.41
C ALA A 46 -12.17 -20.06 -8.49
N ASP A 47 -13.39 -19.76 -8.07
CA ASP A 47 -14.49 -19.46 -8.96
C ASP A 47 -14.71 -17.94 -9.10
N TYR A 48 -14.18 -17.18 -8.13
CA TYR A 48 -14.30 -15.73 -8.03
C TYR A 48 -12.92 -15.06 -7.98
N PHE A 49 -12.88 -13.78 -8.37
CA PHE A 49 -11.69 -12.94 -8.25
C PHE A 49 -11.11 -12.95 -6.82
N GLU A 50 -11.96 -12.83 -5.83
CA GLU A 50 -11.62 -12.73 -4.41
C GLU A 50 -11.23 -14.08 -3.78
N GLU A 51 -11.12 -15.11 -4.60
CA GLU A 51 -10.56 -16.43 -4.25
C GLU A 51 -9.24 -16.69 -4.95
N SER A 52 -8.91 -15.92 -6.02
CA SER A 52 -7.69 -16.09 -6.82
C SER A 52 -6.43 -15.73 -6.01
N LEU A 53 -5.28 -16.28 -6.40
CA LEU A 53 -3.99 -16.01 -5.77
C LEU A 53 -3.19 -14.99 -6.57
N PRO A 54 -2.84 -13.83 -5.98
CA PRO A 54 -2.09 -12.79 -6.66
C PRO A 54 -0.59 -13.10 -6.65
N ILE A 55 0.07 -12.96 -7.80
CA ILE A 55 1.52 -12.87 -7.91
C ILE A 55 1.91 -11.56 -8.59
N GLY A 56 3.10 -11.04 -8.28
CA GLY A 56 3.55 -9.77 -8.86
C GLY A 56 5.05 -9.52 -8.67
N ASN A 57 5.61 -8.72 -9.57
CA ASN A 57 7.01 -8.32 -9.53
C ASN A 57 7.22 -6.80 -9.40
N GLY A 58 6.16 -6.08 -9.04
CA GLY A 58 6.16 -4.62 -8.93
C GLY A 58 5.87 -3.89 -10.25
N LYS A 59 5.76 -4.62 -11.38
CA LYS A 59 5.33 -4.11 -12.68
C LYS A 59 4.27 -5.01 -13.30
N LEU A 60 4.57 -6.29 -13.47
CA LEU A 60 3.65 -7.29 -13.99
C LEU A 60 3.04 -8.07 -12.83
N GLY A 61 1.74 -8.33 -12.92
CA GLY A 61 1.01 -9.15 -11.97
C GLY A 61 0.08 -10.13 -12.66
N ALA A 62 -0.27 -11.19 -11.94
CA ALA A 62 -1.28 -12.15 -12.37
C ALA A 62 -2.14 -12.59 -11.19
N LEU A 63 -3.41 -12.87 -11.48
CA LEU A 63 -4.35 -13.53 -10.59
C LEU A 63 -4.50 -14.97 -11.06
N ILE A 64 -4.17 -15.95 -10.18
CA ILE A 64 -4.14 -17.37 -10.51
C ILE A 64 -5.39 -18.04 -9.90
N TYR A 65 -6.28 -18.53 -10.77
CA TYR A 65 -7.53 -19.19 -10.33
C TYR A 65 -7.34 -20.68 -10.00
N GLY A 66 -6.38 -21.33 -10.64
CA GLY A 66 -5.99 -22.71 -10.34
C GLY A 66 -6.96 -23.78 -10.81
N GLY A 67 -7.89 -23.48 -11.75
CA GLY A 67 -8.83 -24.49 -12.25
C GLY A 67 -8.14 -25.72 -12.88
N ALA A 68 -8.64 -26.92 -12.59
CA ALA A 68 -8.04 -28.15 -13.10
C ALA A 68 -8.46 -28.44 -14.55
N ASP A 69 -9.70 -28.14 -14.93
CA ASP A 69 -10.17 -28.27 -16.32
C ASP A 69 -9.78 -27.07 -17.17
N THR A 70 -10.04 -25.88 -16.67
CA THR A 70 -9.64 -24.62 -17.29
C THR A 70 -9.03 -23.73 -16.20
N ASN A 71 -7.76 -23.45 -16.31
CA ASN A 71 -7.10 -22.50 -15.43
C ASN A 71 -7.06 -21.12 -16.07
N ILE A 72 -7.56 -20.12 -15.32
CA ILE A 72 -7.60 -18.72 -15.74
C ILE A 72 -6.45 -17.98 -15.07
N LEU A 73 -5.76 -17.12 -15.84
CA LEU A 73 -4.82 -16.13 -15.33
C LEU A 73 -5.26 -14.76 -15.86
N SER A 74 -5.56 -13.82 -14.97
CA SER A 74 -5.79 -12.43 -15.37
C SER A 74 -4.49 -11.63 -15.15
N LEU A 75 -3.93 -11.11 -16.25
CA LEU A 75 -2.64 -10.41 -16.25
C LEU A 75 -2.84 -8.90 -16.15
N ASN A 76 -1.97 -8.24 -15.39
CA ASN A 76 -1.91 -6.80 -15.22
C ASN A 76 -0.50 -6.26 -15.49
N ASP A 77 -0.42 -5.03 -16.00
CA ASP A 77 0.79 -4.20 -15.98
C ASP A 77 0.44 -2.89 -15.28
N ILE A 78 1.20 -2.51 -14.25
CA ILE A 78 0.91 -1.33 -13.42
C ILE A 78 0.91 -0.02 -14.23
N THR A 79 1.56 -0.02 -15.40
CA THR A 79 1.65 1.13 -16.31
C THR A 79 0.53 1.18 -17.35
N PHE A 80 -0.45 0.26 -17.31
CA PHE A 80 -1.49 0.17 -18.33
C PHE A 80 -2.79 0.85 -17.91
N TRP A 81 -2.96 2.10 -18.38
CA TRP A 81 -4.06 3.00 -18.05
C TRP A 81 -4.64 3.68 -19.28
N THR A 82 -5.87 4.19 -19.17
CA THR A 82 -6.45 5.12 -20.17
C THR A 82 -5.85 6.51 -20.07
N GLY A 83 -6.26 7.40 -20.97
CA GLY A 83 -5.95 8.82 -20.90
C GLY A 83 -4.59 9.20 -21.47
N GLN A 84 -4.21 10.43 -21.20
CA GLN A 84 -3.00 11.10 -21.68
C GLN A 84 -2.55 12.15 -20.65
N PRO A 85 -1.36 12.76 -20.79
CA PRO A 85 -0.90 13.85 -19.91
C PRO A 85 -1.92 14.97 -19.75
N VAL A 86 -1.90 15.60 -18.58
CA VAL A 86 -2.79 16.73 -18.27
C VAL A 86 -2.57 17.89 -19.23
N ASP A 87 -3.66 18.53 -19.71
CA ASP A 87 -3.58 19.74 -20.51
C ASP A 87 -3.08 20.91 -19.64
N PRO A 88 -1.95 21.54 -19.96
CA PRO A 88 -1.41 22.65 -19.18
C PRO A 88 -2.28 23.91 -19.19
N ASN A 89 -3.27 24.01 -20.06
CA ASN A 89 -4.15 25.17 -20.20
C ASN A 89 -5.58 24.91 -19.65
N GLU A 90 -5.81 23.79 -19.00
CA GLU A 90 -7.15 23.46 -18.51
C GLU A 90 -7.59 24.38 -17.36
N ASP A 91 -8.83 24.84 -17.45
CA ASP A 91 -9.53 25.61 -16.37
C ASP A 91 -8.73 26.83 -15.82
N GLU A 92 -7.96 27.53 -16.66
CA GLU A 92 -7.08 28.68 -16.26
C GLU A 92 -7.78 29.72 -15.37
N ASP A 93 -9.07 29.90 -15.53
CA ASP A 93 -9.88 30.93 -14.88
C ASP A 93 -10.72 30.41 -13.67
N ALA A 94 -10.54 29.16 -13.26
CA ALA A 94 -11.35 28.54 -12.19
C ALA A 94 -11.23 29.31 -10.85
N HIS A 95 -10.06 29.85 -10.53
CA HIS A 95 -9.80 30.64 -9.33
C HIS A 95 -10.70 31.89 -9.17
N LYS A 96 -11.26 32.43 -10.28
CA LYS A 96 -12.15 33.62 -10.26
C LYS A 96 -13.42 33.43 -9.41
N TRP A 97 -13.78 32.18 -9.12
CA TRP A 97 -14.95 31.87 -8.28
C TRP A 97 -14.64 31.95 -6.77
N LEU A 98 -13.38 31.90 -6.35
CA LEU A 98 -12.99 31.89 -4.92
C LEU A 98 -13.48 33.09 -4.13
N PRO A 99 -13.41 34.34 -4.62
CA PRO A 99 -13.93 35.50 -3.88
C PRO A 99 -15.41 35.40 -3.55
N ASP A 100 -16.23 34.90 -4.49
CA ASP A 100 -17.68 34.74 -4.27
C ASP A 100 -18.00 33.59 -3.33
N ILE A 101 -17.21 32.49 -3.37
CA ILE A 101 -17.32 31.38 -2.43
C ILE A 101 -16.99 31.86 -1.02
N ARG A 102 -15.86 32.55 -0.82
CA ARG A 102 -15.46 33.13 0.47
C ARG A 102 -16.49 34.10 0.99
N LYS A 103 -17.02 34.98 0.11
CA LYS A 103 -18.09 35.94 0.47
C LYS A 103 -19.36 35.20 0.93
N ALA A 104 -19.76 34.10 0.32
CA ALA A 104 -20.92 33.31 0.74
C ALA A 104 -20.66 32.68 2.11
N LEU A 105 -19.48 32.05 2.33
CA LEU A 105 -19.07 31.43 3.59
C LEU A 105 -19.12 32.43 4.77
N PHE A 106 -18.52 33.62 4.63
CA PHE A 106 -18.47 34.60 5.70
C PHE A 106 -19.80 35.34 5.94
N LYS A 107 -20.75 35.19 4.99
CA LYS A 107 -22.18 35.56 5.19
C LYS A 107 -23.05 34.41 5.73
N GLU A 108 -22.43 33.23 6.01
CA GLU A 108 -23.13 32.04 6.47
C GLU A 108 -24.17 31.48 5.47
N ASP A 109 -23.98 31.79 4.18
CA ASP A 109 -24.74 31.21 3.08
C ASP A 109 -24.06 29.98 2.54
N TYR A 110 -24.04 28.92 3.37
CA TYR A 110 -23.34 27.67 3.08
C TYR A 110 -23.92 26.94 1.86
N ALA A 111 -25.22 27.03 1.64
CA ALA A 111 -25.87 26.44 0.47
C ALA A 111 -25.36 27.05 -0.84
N LYS A 112 -25.18 28.37 -0.85
CA LYS A 112 -24.58 29.08 -1.99
C LYS A 112 -23.11 28.71 -2.16
N ALA A 113 -22.34 28.60 -1.08
CA ALA A 113 -20.94 28.19 -1.12
C ALA A 113 -20.77 26.78 -1.72
N ASP A 114 -21.56 25.78 -1.28
CA ASP A 114 -21.58 24.42 -1.84
C ASP A 114 -21.85 24.43 -3.35
N LYS A 115 -22.81 25.24 -3.79
CA LYS A 115 -23.14 25.35 -5.23
C LYS A 115 -22.00 25.98 -6.03
N LEU A 116 -21.39 27.06 -5.52
CA LEU A 116 -20.34 27.79 -6.21
C LEU A 116 -19.04 26.97 -6.29
N GLN A 117 -18.74 26.14 -5.30
CA GLN A 117 -17.58 25.24 -5.27
C GLN A 117 -17.48 24.35 -6.52
N ARG A 118 -18.61 23.96 -7.11
CA ARG A 118 -18.62 23.12 -8.31
C ARG A 118 -17.96 23.81 -9.51
N ASN A 119 -17.95 25.14 -9.56
CA ASN A 119 -17.32 25.86 -10.67
C ASN A 119 -15.78 25.74 -10.68
N ILE A 120 -15.17 25.30 -9.59
CA ILE A 120 -13.73 25.04 -9.50
C ILE A 120 -13.39 23.55 -9.58
N GLN A 121 -14.27 22.71 -10.15
CA GLN A 121 -14.01 21.30 -10.45
C GLN A 121 -13.52 21.13 -11.88
N GLY A 122 -12.51 20.28 -12.08
CA GLY A 122 -11.96 19.89 -13.36
C GLY A 122 -12.32 18.44 -13.72
N HIS A 123 -11.55 17.85 -14.62
CA HIS A 123 -11.77 16.49 -15.10
C HIS A 123 -11.52 15.42 -14.04
N ASN A 124 -12.08 14.22 -14.28
CA ASN A 124 -11.87 13.06 -13.44
C ASN A 124 -10.62 12.27 -13.90
N SER A 125 -10.08 11.43 -12.98
CA SER A 125 -8.91 10.58 -13.24
C SER A 125 -9.13 9.57 -14.39
N ALA A 126 -8.04 9.10 -14.96
CA ALA A 126 -8.00 7.98 -15.89
C ALA A 126 -8.38 6.65 -15.21
N TYR A 127 -8.57 5.58 -16.01
CA TYR A 127 -8.85 4.22 -15.54
C TYR A 127 -7.61 3.35 -15.60
N TYR A 128 -7.30 2.65 -14.52
CA TYR A 128 -6.42 1.47 -14.55
C TYR A 128 -7.13 0.32 -15.24
N GLN A 129 -6.43 -0.40 -16.15
CA GLN A 129 -7.04 -1.42 -17.00
C GLN A 129 -6.33 -2.78 -16.94
N PRO A 130 -7.06 -3.90 -17.13
CA PRO A 130 -6.48 -5.23 -17.25
C PRO A 130 -5.71 -5.36 -18.57
N LEU A 131 -4.61 -6.11 -18.55
CA LEU A 131 -3.77 -6.30 -19.73
C LEU A 131 -4.28 -7.43 -20.61
N ALA A 132 -4.39 -8.64 -20.06
CA ALA A 132 -4.77 -9.83 -20.80
C ALA A 132 -5.39 -10.89 -19.88
N ASP A 133 -6.25 -11.73 -20.47
CA ASP A 133 -6.71 -12.96 -19.87
C ASP A 133 -6.08 -14.15 -20.62
N VAL A 134 -5.56 -15.12 -19.86
CA VAL A 134 -5.01 -16.38 -20.38
C VAL A 134 -5.83 -17.53 -19.84
N THR A 135 -6.20 -18.48 -20.71
CA THR A 135 -6.79 -19.75 -20.31
C THR A 135 -5.85 -20.90 -20.67
N ILE A 136 -5.73 -21.84 -19.75
CA ILE A 136 -4.99 -23.11 -19.97
C ILE A 136 -5.98 -24.25 -19.74
N ASP A 137 -6.48 -24.80 -20.85
CA ASP A 137 -7.45 -25.89 -20.85
C ASP A 137 -6.71 -27.24 -20.85
N ASP A 138 -7.01 -28.10 -19.87
CA ASP A 138 -6.56 -29.49 -19.88
C ASP A 138 -7.41 -30.31 -20.86
N LEU A 139 -6.76 -30.83 -21.90
CA LEU A 139 -7.42 -31.64 -22.92
C LEU A 139 -7.66 -33.09 -22.47
N ASN A 140 -7.01 -33.53 -21.41
CA ASN A 140 -7.29 -34.81 -20.80
C ASN A 140 -8.65 -34.76 -20.11
N LYS A 141 -9.43 -35.87 -20.24
CA LYS A 141 -10.74 -36.01 -19.59
C LYS A 141 -10.65 -37.00 -18.44
N GLY A 142 -11.52 -36.86 -17.46
CA GLY A 142 -11.67 -37.77 -16.34
C GLY A 142 -11.71 -37.08 -14.98
N GLU A 143 -11.82 -37.89 -13.96
CA GLU A 143 -11.99 -37.42 -12.59
C GLU A 143 -10.76 -36.69 -12.07
N VAL A 144 -10.99 -35.56 -11.38
CA VAL A 144 -9.97 -34.78 -10.66
C VAL A 144 -10.05 -35.09 -9.19
N THR A 145 -8.92 -35.51 -8.61
CA THR A 145 -8.78 -35.82 -7.19
C THR A 145 -7.53 -35.18 -6.59
N ALA A 146 -7.40 -35.20 -5.28
CA ALA A 146 -6.24 -34.75 -4.55
C ALA A 146 -5.83 -33.28 -4.90
N TYR A 147 -6.83 -32.43 -5.10
CA TYR A 147 -6.61 -31.02 -5.49
C TYR A 147 -6.12 -30.18 -4.30
N SER A 148 -5.11 -29.35 -4.58
CA SER A 148 -4.71 -28.25 -3.67
C SER A 148 -4.04 -27.13 -4.45
N ARG A 149 -4.18 -25.91 -3.97
CA ARG A 149 -3.43 -24.73 -4.44
C ARG A 149 -2.93 -23.91 -3.27
N GLN A 150 -1.83 -23.20 -3.47
CA GLN A 150 -1.22 -22.39 -2.42
C GLN A 150 -0.41 -21.23 -2.98
N LEU A 151 -0.25 -20.19 -2.15
CA LEU A 151 0.71 -19.13 -2.32
C LEU A 151 1.65 -19.16 -1.12
N ASP A 152 2.90 -19.54 -1.37
CA ASP A 152 3.99 -19.47 -0.40
C ASP A 152 4.56 -18.04 -0.42
N ILE A 153 4.25 -17.26 0.61
CA ILE A 153 4.73 -15.87 0.70
C ILE A 153 6.14 -15.76 1.27
N ASP A 154 6.75 -16.85 1.74
CA ASP A 154 8.17 -16.87 2.10
C ASP A 154 9.08 -16.88 0.85
N SER A 155 8.58 -17.40 -0.27
CA SER A 155 9.32 -17.50 -1.55
C SER A 155 8.65 -16.74 -2.71
N ALA A 156 7.46 -16.17 -2.51
CA ALA A 156 6.61 -15.57 -3.54
C ALA A 156 6.28 -16.52 -4.70
N ILE A 157 6.02 -17.77 -4.38
CA ILE A 157 5.69 -18.82 -5.36
C ILE A 157 4.23 -19.26 -5.17
N CYS A 158 3.44 -19.15 -6.24
CA CYS A 158 2.13 -19.75 -6.32
C CYS A 158 2.21 -21.14 -6.95
N SER A 159 1.46 -22.10 -6.45
CA SER A 159 1.42 -23.44 -7.02
C SER A 159 0.06 -24.09 -6.83
N ASP A 160 -0.26 -24.99 -7.73
CA ASP A 160 -1.37 -25.93 -7.57
C ASP A 160 -0.98 -27.33 -8.02
N ARG A 161 -1.72 -28.31 -7.53
CA ARG A 161 -1.57 -29.72 -7.89
C ARG A 161 -2.89 -30.45 -7.84
N TYR A 162 -3.05 -31.40 -8.72
CA TYR A 162 -4.20 -32.30 -8.74
C TYR A 162 -3.82 -33.65 -9.38
N SER A 163 -4.67 -34.64 -9.21
CA SER A 163 -4.55 -35.90 -9.93
C SER A 163 -5.72 -36.05 -10.91
N ARG A 164 -5.43 -36.38 -12.15
CA ARG A 164 -6.47 -36.70 -13.16
C ARG A 164 -6.28 -38.15 -13.60
N ASN A 165 -7.32 -38.98 -13.36
CA ASN A 165 -7.24 -40.41 -13.62
C ASN A 165 -5.99 -41.09 -12.99
N GLY A 166 -5.61 -40.69 -11.79
CA GLY A 166 -4.40 -41.19 -11.11
C GLY A 166 -3.09 -40.61 -11.58
N ILE A 167 -3.06 -39.72 -12.58
CA ILE A 167 -1.86 -39.02 -13.06
C ILE A 167 -1.74 -37.67 -12.34
N GLY A 168 -0.66 -37.50 -11.56
CA GLY A 168 -0.38 -36.22 -10.88
C GLY A 168 0.08 -35.15 -11.85
N ILE A 169 -0.53 -33.97 -11.73
CA ILE A 169 -0.16 -32.73 -12.43
C ILE A 169 0.22 -31.69 -11.37
N THR A 170 1.29 -30.96 -11.62
CA THR A 170 1.71 -29.82 -10.79
C THR A 170 1.93 -28.59 -11.67
N ARG A 171 1.51 -27.42 -11.17
CA ARG A 171 1.76 -26.13 -11.81
C ARG A 171 2.41 -25.22 -10.78
N GLU A 172 3.45 -24.48 -11.20
CA GLU A 172 4.17 -23.49 -10.38
C GLU A 172 4.23 -22.19 -11.15
N TYR A 173 3.91 -21.07 -10.48
CA TYR A 173 3.84 -19.73 -11.07
C TYR A 173 4.73 -18.79 -10.28
N ILE A 174 5.51 -17.98 -11.01
CA ILE A 174 6.38 -16.93 -10.45
C ILE A 174 6.26 -15.65 -11.26
N ALA A 175 6.48 -14.51 -10.59
CA ALA A 175 6.62 -13.20 -11.24
C ALA A 175 8.01 -12.64 -10.90
N SER A 176 8.96 -12.82 -11.83
CA SER A 176 10.37 -12.45 -11.64
C SER A 176 10.60 -10.97 -11.94
N HIS A 177 11.08 -10.21 -10.96
CA HIS A 177 11.47 -8.82 -11.17
C HIS A 177 12.79 -8.69 -11.95
N PRO A 178 13.87 -9.45 -11.62
CA PRO A 178 15.12 -9.38 -12.37
C PRO A 178 14.96 -9.71 -13.85
N ASP A 179 14.04 -10.61 -14.17
CA ASP A 179 13.81 -11.11 -15.53
C ASP A 179 12.67 -10.41 -16.25
N ARG A 180 11.94 -9.53 -15.58
CA ARG A 180 10.80 -8.74 -16.09
C ARG A 180 9.69 -9.60 -16.73
N LEU A 181 9.41 -10.78 -16.15
CA LEU A 181 8.46 -11.74 -16.71
C LEU A 181 7.59 -12.41 -15.64
N ILE A 182 6.51 -13.03 -16.12
CA ILE A 182 5.74 -14.03 -15.38
C ILE A 182 6.02 -15.38 -16.05
N ALA A 183 6.19 -16.44 -15.25
CA ALA A 183 6.39 -17.78 -15.75
C ALA A 183 5.47 -18.79 -15.06
N CYS A 184 5.02 -19.78 -15.83
CA CYS A 184 4.30 -20.96 -15.34
C CYS A 184 5.02 -22.23 -15.80
N ARG A 185 5.31 -23.14 -14.89
CA ARG A 185 5.83 -24.48 -15.19
C ARG A 185 4.78 -25.52 -14.87
N ILE A 186 4.40 -26.33 -15.85
CA ILE A 186 3.44 -27.43 -15.74
C ILE A 186 4.18 -28.74 -15.91
N ARG A 187 4.04 -29.66 -14.93
CA ARG A 187 4.67 -30.99 -14.95
C ARG A 187 3.64 -32.09 -14.74
N SER A 188 3.82 -33.19 -15.48
CA SER A 188 3.11 -34.45 -15.26
C SER A 188 4.06 -35.50 -14.67
N LEU A 189 3.57 -36.30 -13.73
CA LEU A 189 4.28 -37.47 -13.19
C LEU A 189 4.29 -38.63 -14.20
N SER A 190 3.52 -38.56 -15.29
CA SER A 190 3.50 -39.55 -16.37
C SER A 190 4.15 -38.97 -17.62
N PRO A 191 5.02 -39.71 -18.32
CA PRO A 191 5.46 -39.31 -19.65
C PRO A 191 4.26 -39.05 -20.57
N LYS A 192 4.29 -37.95 -21.37
CA LYS A 192 3.22 -37.56 -22.27
C LYS A 192 1.87 -37.21 -21.55
N GLY A 193 1.93 -36.89 -20.26
CA GLY A 193 0.75 -36.61 -19.45
C GLY A 193 0.16 -35.21 -19.64
N VAL A 194 0.92 -34.23 -20.15
CA VAL A 194 0.45 -32.87 -20.37
C VAL A 194 -0.09 -32.72 -21.79
N ASN A 195 -1.40 -32.50 -21.89
CA ASN A 195 -2.10 -32.19 -23.15
C ASN A 195 -2.97 -30.98 -22.89
N ILE A 196 -2.57 -29.82 -23.35
CA ILE A 196 -3.21 -28.54 -23.02
C ILE A 196 -3.43 -27.66 -24.25
N ARG A 197 -4.43 -26.79 -24.16
CA ARG A 197 -4.62 -25.66 -25.05
C ARG A 197 -4.47 -24.37 -24.27
N ILE A 198 -3.61 -23.48 -24.74
CA ILE A 198 -3.33 -22.19 -24.12
C ILE A 198 -3.88 -21.11 -25.06
N THR A 199 -4.75 -20.24 -24.53
CA THR A 199 -5.34 -19.12 -25.27
C THR A 199 -4.99 -17.82 -24.57
N MET A 200 -4.69 -16.75 -25.32
CA MET A 200 -4.44 -15.42 -24.79
C MET A 200 -5.29 -14.39 -25.54
N GLY A 201 -6.02 -13.56 -24.81
CA GLY A 201 -6.84 -12.46 -25.31
C GLY A 201 -6.83 -11.27 -24.37
N SER A 202 -7.52 -10.20 -24.73
CA SER A 202 -7.65 -9.01 -23.89
C SER A 202 -9.06 -8.43 -24.00
N LYS A 203 -9.47 -7.69 -22.96
CA LYS A 203 -10.75 -6.93 -22.92
C LYS A 203 -10.67 -5.59 -23.65
N VAL A 204 -9.45 -5.13 -23.94
CA VAL A 204 -9.20 -3.88 -24.68
C VAL A 204 -8.96 -4.15 -26.18
N PRO A 205 -8.99 -3.12 -27.06
CA PRO A 205 -8.67 -3.27 -28.48
C PRO A 205 -7.29 -3.86 -28.69
N HIS A 206 -7.22 -5.00 -29.41
CA HIS A 206 -5.96 -5.70 -29.64
C HIS A 206 -5.94 -6.49 -30.97
N LYS A 207 -4.74 -6.89 -31.34
CA LYS A 207 -4.46 -7.84 -32.45
C LYS A 207 -3.49 -8.89 -31.96
N THR A 208 -3.66 -10.13 -32.40
CA THR A 208 -2.79 -11.25 -32.05
C THR A 208 -2.20 -11.91 -33.30
N LYS A 209 -1.03 -12.49 -33.12
CA LYS A 209 -0.35 -13.32 -34.14
C LYS A 209 0.26 -14.54 -33.44
N SER A 210 -0.18 -15.72 -33.84
CA SER A 210 0.32 -16.98 -33.30
C SER A 210 1.41 -17.59 -34.21
N SER A 211 2.37 -18.23 -33.60
CA SER A 211 3.38 -19.09 -34.23
C SER A 211 3.49 -20.39 -33.42
N LYS A 212 4.31 -21.35 -33.87
CA LYS A 212 4.40 -22.69 -33.23
C LYS A 212 4.57 -22.66 -31.71
N GLN A 213 5.30 -21.69 -31.19
CA GLN A 213 5.68 -21.62 -29.77
C GLN A 213 5.40 -20.27 -29.14
N GLN A 214 4.74 -19.36 -29.84
CA GLN A 214 4.56 -17.99 -29.39
C GLN A 214 3.25 -17.38 -29.85
N ILE A 215 2.61 -16.62 -28.97
CA ILE A 215 1.55 -15.66 -29.30
C ILE A 215 2.08 -14.26 -29.01
N ALA A 216 2.05 -13.40 -30.01
CA ALA A 216 2.31 -11.98 -29.87
C ALA A 216 0.98 -11.23 -29.89
N MET A 217 0.77 -10.31 -28.97
CA MET A 217 -0.42 -9.47 -28.90
C MET A 217 0.00 -8.01 -28.79
N THR A 218 -0.59 -7.15 -29.61
CA THR A 218 -0.41 -5.69 -29.54
C THR A 218 -1.77 -5.03 -29.46
N GLY A 219 -1.86 -3.93 -28.74
CA GLY A 219 -3.10 -3.19 -28.56
C GLY A 219 -2.90 -1.88 -27.85
N HIS A 220 -3.99 -1.29 -27.40
CA HIS A 220 -3.97 -0.03 -26.67
C HIS A 220 -5.08 0.01 -25.63
N ALA A 221 -4.91 0.85 -24.61
CA ALA A 221 -5.93 1.11 -23.61
C ALA A 221 -7.21 1.68 -24.25
N MET A 222 -8.34 1.52 -23.57
CA MET A 222 -9.62 2.07 -24.05
C MET A 222 -9.51 3.57 -24.28
N GLY A 223 -10.09 4.05 -25.39
CA GLY A 223 -10.06 5.42 -25.82
C GLY A 223 -9.52 5.58 -27.25
N ASP A 224 -9.15 6.81 -27.64
CA ASP A 224 -8.56 7.10 -28.94
C ASP A 224 -7.16 6.51 -29.04
N PRO A 225 -6.87 5.63 -30.00
CA PRO A 225 -5.54 5.03 -30.16
C PRO A 225 -4.43 6.03 -30.41
N THR A 226 -4.73 7.24 -30.87
CA THR A 226 -3.71 8.29 -31.07
C THR A 226 -3.23 8.94 -29.77
N ASN A 227 -3.98 8.72 -28.68
CA ASN A 227 -3.74 9.34 -27.37
C ASN A 227 -3.67 8.31 -26.21
N SER A 228 -3.81 7.02 -26.52
CA SER A 228 -3.84 5.96 -25.49
C SER A 228 -2.48 5.30 -25.30
N ILE A 229 -2.25 4.72 -24.13
CA ILE A 229 -1.09 3.85 -23.87
C ILE A 229 -1.23 2.58 -24.71
N HIS A 230 -0.21 2.28 -25.51
CA HIS A 230 -0.07 1.06 -26.29
C HIS A 230 0.72 0.00 -25.52
N PHE A 231 0.52 -1.27 -25.88
CA PHE A 231 1.25 -2.39 -25.31
C PHE A 231 1.68 -3.42 -26.35
N SER A 232 2.71 -4.19 -26.00
CA SER A 232 3.12 -5.39 -26.71
C SER A 232 3.39 -6.50 -25.69
N THR A 233 2.64 -7.60 -25.81
CA THR A 233 2.74 -8.77 -24.95
C THR A 233 3.17 -9.97 -25.76
N TYR A 234 4.15 -10.73 -25.25
CA TYR A 234 4.51 -12.02 -25.79
C TYR A 234 4.26 -13.13 -24.77
N MET A 235 3.58 -14.17 -25.23
CA MET A 235 3.49 -15.45 -24.54
C MET A 235 4.33 -16.48 -25.30
N ARG A 236 5.29 -17.08 -24.63
CA ARG A 236 6.16 -18.12 -25.22
C ARG A 236 5.95 -19.44 -24.52
N VAL A 237 5.85 -20.53 -25.29
CA VAL A 237 5.68 -21.89 -24.80
C VAL A 237 6.93 -22.70 -25.12
N VAL A 238 7.52 -23.35 -24.11
CA VAL A 238 8.68 -24.25 -24.21
C VAL A 238 8.27 -25.63 -23.72
N THR A 239 8.66 -26.68 -24.41
CA THR A 239 8.29 -28.06 -24.10
C THR A 239 9.52 -28.99 -24.21
N ASP A 240 9.42 -30.16 -23.62
CA ASP A 240 10.38 -31.25 -23.68
C ASP A 240 10.29 -32.06 -24.98
N ASN A 241 10.35 -31.40 -26.13
CA ASN A 241 10.18 -31.96 -27.50
C ASN A 241 8.76 -32.46 -27.85
N ALA A 242 7.76 -32.03 -27.08
CA ALA A 242 6.36 -32.30 -27.38
C ALA A 242 5.84 -31.55 -28.63
N ALA A 243 4.83 -32.10 -29.28
CA ALA A 243 4.22 -31.45 -30.44
C ALA A 243 3.47 -30.18 -30.04
N THR A 244 3.75 -29.09 -30.75
CA THR A 244 3.02 -27.80 -30.59
C THR A 244 2.34 -27.43 -31.88
N THR A 245 1.08 -26.94 -31.80
CA THR A 245 0.31 -26.47 -32.94
C THR A 245 -0.28 -25.10 -32.61
N ALA A 246 0.06 -24.10 -33.44
CA ALA A 246 -0.52 -22.76 -33.33
C ALA A 246 -1.81 -22.67 -34.14
N HIS A 247 -2.80 -21.98 -33.60
CA HIS A 247 -4.10 -21.77 -34.23
C HIS A 247 -4.34 -20.27 -34.51
N ALA A 248 -5.16 -19.98 -35.52
CA ALA A 248 -5.49 -18.61 -35.89
C ALA A 248 -6.33 -17.85 -34.84
N ASP A 249 -6.92 -18.57 -33.88
CA ASP A 249 -7.73 -18.05 -32.81
C ASP A 249 -6.91 -17.64 -31.57
N SER A 250 -5.65 -17.32 -31.74
CA SER A 250 -4.75 -16.90 -30.61
C SER A 250 -4.51 -17.99 -29.58
N SER A 251 -4.48 -19.25 -30.00
CA SER A 251 -4.18 -20.38 -29.13
C SER A 251 -3.00 -21.24 -29.62
N ILE A 252 -2.41 -21.95 -28.67
CA ILE A 252 -1.38 -22.98 -28.91
C ILE A 252 -1.83 -24.26 -28.22
N THR A 253 -1.84 -25.37 -28.95
CA THR A 253 -2.06 -26.70 -28.40
C THR A 253 -0.70 -27.39 -28.21
N VAL A 254 -0.50 -27.94 -27.03
CA VAL A 254 0.64 -28.81 -26.68
C VAL A 254 0.09 -30.22 -26.44
N THR A 255 0.72 -31.23 -27.02
CA THR A 255 0.32 -32.62 -26.83
C THR A 255 1.51 -33.51 -26.50
N ASN A 256 1.28 -34.46 -25.58
CA ASN A 256 2.26 -35.45 -25.18
C ASN A 256 3.54 -34.88 -24.54
N ALA A 257 3.43 -33.81 -23.74
CA ALA A 257 4.52 -33.29 -22.95
C ALA A 257 4.61 -33.96 -21.56
N SER A 258 5.80 -34.03 -20.98
CA SER A 258 5.99 -34.27 -19.55
C SER A 258 6.20 -32.94 -18.78
N GLU A 259 6.72 -31.93 -19.49
CA GLU A 259 6.90 -30.58 -18.96
C GLU A 259 6.52 -29.53 -20.03
N VAL A 260 5.85 -28.46 -19.58
CA VAL A 260 5.56 -27.26 -20.36
C VAL A 260 5.92 -26.04 -19.51
N ILE A 261 6.67 -25.10 -20.10
CA ILE A 261 6.97 -23.82 -19.48
C ILE A 261 6.35 -22.72 -20.34
N ILE A 262 5.65 -21.80 -19.70
CA ILE A 262 5.01 -20.67 -20.36
C ILE A 262 5.57 -19.39 -19.76
N TYR A 263 6.11 -18.51 -20.60
CA TYR A 263 6.58 -17.19 -20.22
C TYR A 263 5.69 -16.10 -20.76
N TRP A 264 5.44 -15.06 -19.97
CA TRP A 264 4.74 -13.82 -20.38
C TRP A 264 5.65 -12.63 -20.09
N VAL A 265 5.84 -11.80 -21.10
CA VAL A 265 6.51 -10.51 -21.01
C VAL A 265 5.60 -9.42 -21.58
N ASN A 266 5.69 -8.21 -21.06
CA ASN A 266 4.92 -7.07 -21.54
C ASN A 266 5.72 -5.77 -21.44
N ALA A 267 5.55 -4.91 -22.42
CA ALA A 267 5.96 -3.52 -22.37
C ALA A 267 4.84 -2.62 -22.83
N THR A 268 4.75 -1.43 -22.25
CA THR A 268 3.80 -0.38 -22.62
C THR A 268 4.52 0.85 -23.15
N SER A 269 3.80 1.69 -23.88
CA SER A 269 4.32 2.95 -24.39
C SER A 269 4.40 4.06 -23.31
N PHE A 270 3.97 3.79 -22.05
CA PHE A 270 4.10 4.74 -20.97
C PHE A 270 5.58 5.10 -20.74
N ASN A 271 5.89 6.40 -20.74
CA ASN A 271 7.25 6.93 -20.64
C ASN A 271 7.36 8.06 -19.57
N GLY A 272 6.44 8.07 -18.61
CA GLY A 272 6.35 9.09 -17.58
C GLY A 272 5.08 9.94 -17.67
N ALA A 273 4.66 10.51 -16.56
CA ALA A 273 3.38 11.20 -16.41
C ALA A 273 3.17 12.40 -17.38
N ASN A 274 4.24 13.04 -17.79
CA ASN A 274 4.21 14.25 -18.64
C ASN A 274 4.63 13.96 -20.10
N LYS A 275 4.63 12.67 -20.50
CA LYS A 275 5.03 12.25 -21.84
C LYS A 275 3.84 11.69 -22.59
N HIS A 276 3.58 12.23 -23.78
CA HIS A 276 2.50 11.75 -24.64
C HIS A 276 2.74 10.27 -25.02
N PRO A 277 1.79 9.35 -24.77
CA PRO A 277 2.04 7.91 -24.83
C PRO A 277 2.32 7.37 -26.25
N VAL A 278 1.99 8.13 -27.30
CA VAL A 278 2.25 7.76 -28.70
C VAL A 278 3.42 8.55 -29.28
N ASN A 279 3.43 9.90 -29.14
CA ASN A 279 4.42 10.75 -29.81
C ASN A 279 5.77 10.79 -29.07
N GLU A 280 5.75 10.58 -27.74
CA GLU A 280 6.90 10.55 -26.85
C GLU A 280 6.98 9.24 -26.07
N GLY A 281 6.22 8.22 -26.49
CA GLY A 281 6.11 6.94 -25.85
C GLY A 281 7.42 6.16 -25.80
N ALA A 282 7.55 5.29 -24.82
CA ALA A 282 8.65 4.33 -24.76
C ALA A 282 8.61 3.37 -25.94
N ASN A 283 9.77 2.86 -26.37
CA ASN A 283 9.86 1.88 -27.47
C ASN A 283 9.40 0.49 -27.01
N TYR A 284 8.11 0.36 -26.71
CA TYR A 284 7.49 -0.83 -26.12
C TYR A 284 7.59 -2.07 -27.02
N LEU A 285 7.60 -1.90 -28.37
CA LEU A 285 7.72 -3.01 -29.31
C LEU A 285 9.08 -3.68 -29.22
N GLU A 286 10.17 -2.88 -29.20
CA GLU A 286 11.52 -3.38 -29.07
C GLU A 286 11.74 -3.98 -27.68
N THR A 287 11.36 -3.27 -26.62
CA THR A 287 11.49 -3.75 -25.24
C THR A 287 10.80 -5.10 -25.04
N ALA A 288 9.55 -5.26 -25.49
CA ALA A 288 8.84 -6.54 -25.37
C ALA A 288 9.49 -7.66 -26.19
N THR A 289 10.06 -7.32 -27.37
CA THR A 289 10.77 -8.27 -28.23
C THR A 289 12.05 -8.74 -27.58
N ASP A 290 12.83 -7.85 -26.98
CA ASP A 290 14.06 -8.15 -26.28
C ASP A 290 13.82 -8.99 -25.02
N ASP A 291 12.78 -8.65 -24.24
CA ASP A 291 12.36 -9.43 -23.08
C ASP A 291 11.90 -10.84 -23.49
N ALA A 292 11.15 -10.96 -24.60
CA ALA A 292 10.74 -12.26 -25.15
C ALA A 292 11.95 -13.08 -25.66
N TRP A 293 12.95 -12.42 -26.27
CA TRP A 293 14.17 -13.08 -26.73
C TRP A 293 15.01 -13.58 -25.54
N HIS A 294 15.06 -12.81 -24.45
CA HIS A 294 15.74 -13.21 -23.22
C HIS A 294 15.21 -14.56 -22.69
N THR A 295 13.91 -14.79 -22.73
CA THR A 295 13.28 -16.07 -22.31
C THR A 295 13.74 -17.28 -23.15
N ALA A 296 14.34 -17.05 -24.33
CA ALA A 296 14.87 -18.12 -25.19
C ALA A 296 16.18 -18.73 -24.67
N ASN A 297 16.91 -17.99 -23.85
CA ASN A 297 18.30 -18.28 -23.50
C ASN A 297 18.49 -18.54 -22.00
N ILE A 298 17.38 -18.65 -21.23
CA ILE A 298 17.43 -18.87 -19.79
C ILE A 298 16.50 -20.01 -19.39
N SER A 299 16.92 -20.85 -18.47
CA SER A 299 16.11 -21.94 -17.93
C SER A 299 15.11 -21.42 -16.87
N TYR A 300 14.00 -22.14 -16.69
CA TYR A 300 13.05 -21.84 -15.62
C TYR A 300 13.67 -21.89 -14.23
N ASP A 301 14.59 -22.85 -13.98
CA ASP A 301 15.23 -23.01 -12.67
C ASP A 301 16.14 -21.82 -12.35
N GLU A 302 16.90 -21.28 -13.33
CA GLU A 302 17.68 -20.05 -13.16
C GLU A 302 16.80 -18.83 -12.87
N ILE A 303 15.65 -18.68 -13.57
CA ILE A 303 14.68 -17.61 -13.31
C ILE A 303 14.13 -17.75 -11.90
N ARG A 304 13.75 -18.96 -11.50
CA ARG A 304 13.21 -19.25 -10.17
C ARG A 304 14.21 -18.91 -9.06
N GLU A 305 15.48 -19.29 -9.21
CA GLU A 305 16.52 -18.95 -8.24
C GLU A 305 16.70 -17.43 -8.10
N ARG A 306 16.76 -16.69 -9.21
CA ARG A 306 16.88 -15.23 -9.19
C ARG A 306 15.64 -14.55 -8.62
N HIS A 307 14.45 -15.04 -8.96
CA HIS A 307 13.19 -14.56 -8.39
C HIS A 307 13.19 -14.68 -6.87
N VAL A 308 13.49 -15.88 -6.34
CA VAL A 308 13.50 -16.13 -4.90
C VAL A 308 14.56 -15.28 -4.21
N ALA A 309 15.77 -15.19 -4.78
CA ALA A 309 16.87 -14.41 -4.21
C ALA A 309 16.54 -12.92 -4.16
N ASP A 310 15.96 -12.35 -5.24
CA ASP A 310 15.53 -10.95 -5.29
C ASP A 310 14.40 -10.65 -4.29
N TYR A 311 13.39 -11.52 -4.22
CA TYR A 311 12.27 -11.35 -3.30
C TYR A 311 12.72 -11.44 -1.82
N LYS A 312 13.50 -12.46 -1.47
CA LYS A 312 13.94 -12.72 -0.09
C LYS A 312 14.84 -11.62 0.45
N ARG A 313 15.59 -10.88 -0.39
CA ARG A 313 16.38 -9.73 0.07
C ARG A 313 15.54 -8.62 0.73
N PHE A 314 14.22 -8.58 0.47
CA PHE A 314 13.26 -7.68 1.13
C PHE A 314 12.44 -8.40 2.19
N TYR A 315 11.85 -9.55 1.84
CA TYR A 315 10.94 -10.25 2.72
C TYR A 315 11.60 -10.77 3.98
N ASP A 316 12.81 -11.30 3.89
CA ASP A 316 13.55 -11.87 5.03
C ASP A 316 14.07 -10.84 6.03
N ARG A 317 13.97 -9.54 5.72
CA ARG A 317 14.40 -8.46 6.64
C ARG A 317 13.54 -8.37 7.90
N MET A 318 12.27 -8.78 7.84
CA MET A 318 11.39 -8.78 8.99
C MET A 318 10.68 -10.11 9.13
N LYS A 319 10.80 -10.74 10.30
CA LYS A 319 10.06 -11.94 10.69
C LYS A 319 9.17 -11.61 11.88
N LEU A 320 7.96 -12.19 11.91
CA LEU A 320 6.96 -11.92 12.93
C LEU A 320 6.35 -13.22 13.43
N GLN A 321 6.14 -13.30 14.73
CA GLN A 321 5.35 -14.34 15.40
C GLN A 321 4.48 -13.68 16.46
N LEU A 322 3.17 -13.75 16.30
CA LEU A 322 2.17 -13.29 17.27
C LEU A 322 1.61 -14.51 18.03
N GLY A 323 1.69 -14.50 19.35
CA GLY A 323 1.16 -15.57 20.19
C GLY A 323 1.84 -16.94 19.97
N LYS A 324 1.15 -18.01 20.37
CA LYS A 324 1.68 -19.38 20.35
C LYS A 324 1.74 -20.07 18.98
N GLN A 325 1.14 -19.49 17.96
CA GLN A 325 1.07 -20.09 16.62
C GLN A 325 0.40 -21.49 16.61
N ASP A 326 -0.61 -21.70 17.43
CA ASP A 326 -1.41 -22.95 17.45
C ASP A 326 -2.32 -23.01 16.21
N ALA A 327 -1.76 -23.30 15.05
CA ALA A 327 -2.48 -23.33 13.79
C ALA A 327 -2.81 -24.76 13.36
N ASN A 328 -4.04 -24.98 12.94
CA ASN A 328 -4.38 -26.17 12.19
C ASN A 328 -4.03 -25.96 10.70
N LEU A 329 -2.75 -26.16 10.35
CA LEU A 329 -2.23 -26.01 8.98
C LEU A 329 -2.87 -26.97 7.97
N SER A 330 -3.68 -27.94 8.39
CA SER A 330 -4.43 -28.80 7.47
C SER A 330 -5.66 -28.13 6.91
N LYS A 331 -6.24 -27.15 7.61
CA LYS A 331 -7.40 -26.38 7.13
C LYS A 331 -6.99 -25.37 6.04
N ALA A 332 -7.87 -25.19 5.06
CA ALA A 332 -7.73 -24.14 4.07
C ALA A 332 -7.80 -22.74 4.72
N THR A 333 -7.17 -21.75 4.10
CA THR A 333 -7.08 -20.38 4.65
C THR A 333 -8.45 -19.73 4.79
N ASP A 334 -9.33 -19.90 3.82
CA ASP A 334 -10.71 -19.41 3.86
C ASP A 334 -11.55 -20.12 4.94
N GLU A 335 -11.33 -21.41 5.18
CA GLU A 335 -11.94 -22.17 6.29
C GLU A 335 -11.45 -21.65 7.65
N GLN A 336 -10.16 -21.33 7.76
CA GLN A 336 -9.60 -20.71 8.96
C GLN A 336 -10.22 -19.33 9.21
N LEU A 337 -10.36 -18.50 8.17
CA LEU A 337 -10.96 -17.16 8.25
C LEU A 337 -12.45 -17.23 8.63
N LYS A 338 -13.22 -18.18 8.07
CA LYS A 338 -14.62 -18.43 8.46
C LYS A 338 -14.72 -18.85 9.93
N SER A 339 -13.88 -19.78 10.36
CA SER A 339 -13.85 -20.26 11.74
C SER A 339 -13.48 -19.15 12.72
N TYR A 340 -12.49 -18.32 12.35
CA TYR A 340 -12.09 -17.14 13.11
C TYR A 340 -13.25 -16.14 13.29
N THR A 341 -14.06 -15.96 12.26
CA THR A 341 -15.24 -15.09 12.28
C THR A 341 -16.39 -15.68 13.10
N ASP A 342 -16.77 -16.94 12.82
CA ASP A 342 -17.99 -17.54 13.34
C ASP A 342 -17.86 -18.04 14.78
N ASN A 343 -16.72 -18.62 15.11
CA ASN A 343 -16.47 -19.24 16.41
C ASN A 343 -15.66 -18.35 17.36
N ASN A 344 -15.24 -17.18 16.91
CA ASN A 344 -14.33 -16.30 17.64
C ASN A 344 -13.02 -17.01 18.03
N ASP A 345 -12.52 -17.88 17.14
CA ASP A 345 -11.31 -18.67 17.38
C ASP A 345 -10.09 -17.76 17.62
N ASN A 346 -9.20 -18.20 18.50
CA ASN A 346 -7.89 -17.57 18.67
C ASN A 346 -6.90 -18.19 17.68
N ASN A 347 -6.70 -17.56 16.51
CA ASN A 347 -5.79 -18.03 15.48
C ASN A 347 -4.68 -17.02 15.20
N THR A 348 -3.67 -16.98 16.07
CA THR A 348 -2.54 -16.06 15.96
C THR A 348 -1.64 -16.34 14.76
N TYR A 349 -1.70 -17.55 14.18
CA TYR A 349 -1.06 -17.87 12.90
C TYR A 349 -1.73 -17.09 11.76
N LEU A 350 -3.07 -17.09 11.66
CA LEU A 350 -3.79 -16.32 10.64
C LEU A 350 -3.53 -14.82 10.77
N GLU A 351 -3.44 -14.31 12.01
CA GLU A 351 -3.10 -12.92 12.30
C GLU A 351 -1.68 -12.55 11.84
N THR A 352 -0.71 -13.44 12.09
CA THR A 352 0.67 -13.31 11.61
C THR A 352 0.74 -13.40 10.10
N LEU A 353 0.06 -14.39 9.49
CA LEU A 353 -0.01 -14.59 8.05
C LEU A 353 -0.59 -13.35 7.34
N TYR A 354 -1.68 -12.78 7.86
CA TYR A 354 -2.31 -11.57 7.31
C TYR A 354 -1.33 -10.38 7.34
N THR A 355 -0.63 -10.19 8.45
CA THR A 355 0.36 -9.12 8.61
C THR A 355 1.53 -9.28 7.62
N GLN A 356 2.07 -10.48 7.46
CA GLN A 356 3.15 -10.76 6.52
C GLN A 356 2.67 -10.74 5.06
N TYR A 357 1.38 -11.02 4.82
CA TYR A 357 0.77 -10.92 3.49
C TYR A 357 0.72 -9.48 2.98
N GLY A 358 0.45 -8.49 3.85
CA GLY A 358 0.56 -7.08 3.46
C GLY A 358 1.98 -6.71 3.00
N ARG A 359 3.02 -7.21 3.66
CA ARG A 359 4.41 -7.04 3.22
C ARG A 359 4.68 -7.69 1.85
N TYR A 360 4.20 -8.93 1.67
CA TYR A 360 4.26 -9.62 0.39
C TYR A 360 3.63 -8.79 -0.74
N MET A 361 2.42 -8.29 -0.52
CA MET A 361 1.70 -7.50 -1.52
C MET A 361 2.43 -6.21 -1.87
N LEU A 362 2.98 -5.48 -0.89
CA LEU A 362 3.72 -4.25 -1.15
C LEU A 362 5.00 -4.50 -1.98
N ILE A 363 5.77 -5.55 -1.69
CA ILE A 363 6.92 -5.97 -2.51
C ILE A 363 6.47 -6.31 -3.93
N SER A 364 5.30 -6.95 -4.07
CA SER A 364 4.79 -7.45 -5.35
C SER A 364 4.16 -6.37 -6.23
N CYS A 365 3.76 -5.20 -5.70
CA CYS A 365 3.05 -4.17 -6.47
C CYS A 365 3.74 -2.80 -6.52
N SER A 366 4.80 -2.52 -5.75
CA SER A 366 5.40 -1.18 -5.65
C SER A 366 6.91 -1.18 -5.94
N ARG A 367 7.29 -1.41 -7.23
CA ARG A 367 8.70 -1.43 -7.66
C ARG A 367 8.94 -0.75 -9.01
N THR A 368 7.92 -0.10 -9.60
CA THR A 368 8.02 0.63 -10.87
C THR A 368 8.18 2.12 -10.60
N ASN A 369 9.28 2.71 -11.03
CA ASN A 369 9.58 4.12 -10.77
C ASN A 369 8.47 5.04 -11.28
N GLY A 370 7.96 5.94 -10.42
CA GLY A 370 6.91 6.90 -10.71
C GLY A 370 5.50 6.30 -10.85
N VAL A 371 5.33 5.00 -10.55
CA VAL A 371 4.02 4.34 -10.62
C VAL A 371 3.81 3.54 -9.33
N PRO A 372 3.25 4.18 -8.28
CA PRO A 372 2.99 3.53 -6.99
C PRO A 372 1.88 2.49 -7.08
N ALA A 373 1.67 1.76 -5.99
CA ALA A 373 0.52 0.87 -5.82
C ALA A 373 -0.80 1.66 -5.93
N ASN A 374 -1.67 1.29 -6.86
CA ASN A 374 -2.98 1.94 -7.04
C ASN A 374 -4.02 1.38 -6.04
N LEU A 375 -5.29 1.78 -6.18
CA LEU A 375 -6.37 1.38 -5.26
C LEU A 375 -6.57 -0.15 -5.17
N GLN A 376 -6.21 -0.91 -6.22
CA GLN A 376 -6.16 -2.37 -6.23
C GLN A 376 -4.71 -2.92 -6.15
N GLY A 377 -3.75 -2.10 -5.78
CA GLY A 377 -2.33 -2.43 -5.79
C GLY A 377 -1.79 -2.59 -7.20
N LEU A 378 -1.92 -3.78 -7.75
CA LEU A 378 -1.54 -4.16 -9.12
C LEU A 378 -2.65 -4.99 -9.78
N TRP A 379 -3.58 -5.58 -9.01
CA TRP A 379 -4.45 -6.66 -9.45
C TRP A 379 -5.89 -6.19 -9.66
N SER A 380 -6.33 -6.11 -10.91
CA SER A 380 -7.73 -5.89 -11.27
C SER A 380 -8.08 -6.63 -12.56
N PRO A 381 -9.10 -7.50 -12.54
CA PRO A 381 -9.61 -8.15 -13.74
C PRO A 381 -10.65 -7.31 -14.50
N HIS A 382 -11.01 -6.13 -14.00
CA HIS A 382 -12.10 -5.31 -14.50
C HIS A 382 -11.65 -4.33 -15.59
N LEU A 383 -12.37 -4.28 -16.72
CA LEU A 383 -12.12 -3.29 -17.78
C LEU A 383 -12.27 -1.85 -17.27
N TYR A 384 -13.23 -1.64 -16.39
CA TYR A 384 -13.42 -0.40 -15.65
C TYR A 384 -13.32 -0.72 -14.17
N SER A 385 -12.12 -0.57 -13.62
CA SER A 385 -11.84 -0.85 -12.22
C SER A 385 -12.74 -0.01 -11.29
N PRO A 386 -13.21 -0.55 -10.16
CA PRO A 386 -13.91 0.21 -9.14
C PRO A 386 -13.13 1.48 -8.77
N TRP A 387 -13.83 2.61 -8.62
CA TRP A 387 -13.21 3.94 -8.42
C TRP A 387 -12.08 4.25 -9.40
N ARG A 388 -12.19 3.74 -10.66
CA ARG A 388 -11.19 3.88 -11.74
C ARG A 388 -9.85 3.19 -11.46
N GLY A 389 -9.69 2.51 -10.31
CA GLY A 389 -8.41 1.98 -9.86
C GLY A 389 -7.36 3.07 -9.66
N ASN A 390 -7.78 4.28 -9.32
CA ASN A 390 -6.94 5.47 -9.30
C ASN A 390 -6.09 5.59 -8.01
N TYR A 391 -5.37 6.67 -7.89
CA TYR A 391 -4.66 7.07 -6.67
C TYR A 391 -5.56 8.01 -5.88
N THR A 392 -6.40 7.47 -4.99
CA THR A 392 -7.21 8.27 -4.09
C THR A 392 -6.33 8.76 -2.94
N ILE A 393 -6.11 10.09 -2.87
CA ILE A 393 -5.15 10.73 -1.95
C ILE A 393 -5.83 11.51 -0.82
N ASN A 394 -7.02 11.08 -0.42
CA ASN A 394 -7.65 11.54 0.80
C ASN A 394 -7.58 10.51 1.94
N ILE A 395 -6.92 9.37 1.72
CA ILE A 395 -6.54 8.31 2.66
C ILE A 395 -5.82 7.13 1.97
N ASN A 396 -6.36 6.61 0.85
CA ASN A 396 -6.04 5.27 0.35
C ASN A 396 -4.58 5.14 -0.07
N LEU A 397 -4.06 6.08 -0.86
CA LEU A 397 -2.65 6.04 -1.29
C LEU A 397 -1.70 6.24 -0.10
N GLU A 398 -2.03 7.10 0.83
CA GLU A 398 -1.28 7.30 2.06
C GLU A 398 -1.22 6.00 2.88
N GLU A 399 -2.35 5.34 3.07
CA GLU A 399 -2.48 4.09 3.82
C GLU A 399 -1.71 2.94 3.17
N ASN A 400 -1.64 2.90 1.83
CA ASN A 400 -0.84 1.92 1.10
C ASN A 400 0.64 1.91 1.52
N TYR A 401 1.18 3.05 1.97
CA TYR A 401 2.59 3.18 2.31
C TYR A 401 2.88 3.25 3.82
N TRP A 402 1.86 3.26 4.69
CA TRP A 402 2.08 3.25 6.15
C TRP A 402 2.94 2.09 6.65
N PRO A 403 2.84 0.85 6.13
CA PRO A 403 3.69 -0.24 6.59
C PRO A 403 5.11 -0.21 6.03
N ALA A 404 5.39 0.54 4.96
CA ALA A 404 6.64 0.42 4.19
C ALA A 404 7.88 0.59 5.08
N GLU A 405 7.97 1.69 5.81
CA GLU A 405 9.15 2.00 6.62
C GLU A 405 9.25 1.10 7.86
N VAL A 406 8.18 1.02 8.64
CA VAL A 406 8.17 0.27 9.90
C VAL A 406 8.39 -1.22 9.69
N SER A 407 7.95 -1.78 8.56
CA SER A 407 8.13 -3.20 8.23
C SER A 407 9.37 -3.51 7.38
N ASN A 408 10.35 -2.59 7.34
CA ASN A 408 11.66 -2.74 6.68
C ASN A 408 11.59 -2.92 5.15
N LEU A 409 10.72 -2.13 4.50
CA LEU A 409 10.49 -2.13 3.06
C LEU A 409 10.66 -0.72 2.45
N SER A 410 11.63 0.03 2.92
CA SER A 410 11.87 1.44 2.61
C SER A 410 11.97 1.72 1.10
N GLU A 411 12.57 0.79 0.32
CA GLU A 411 12.71 0.93 -1.13
C GLU A 411 11.37 0.92 -1.87
N MET A 412 10.30 0.38 -1.26
CA MET A 412 8.96 0.38 -1.85
C MET A 412 8.31 1.76 -1.87
N VAL A 413 8.87 2.75 -1.15
CA VAL A 413 8.45 4.17 -1.17
C VAL A 413 8.96 4.91 -2.41
N MET A 414 10.04 4.45 -3.05
CA MET A 414 10.67 5.17 -4.16
C MET A 414 9.76 5.39 -5.39
N PRO A 415 8.87 4.43 -5.78
CA PRO A 415 7.87 4.71 -6.80
C PRO A 415 6.94 5.87 -6.45
N LEU A 416 6.56 5.99 -5.17
CA LEU A 416 5.71 7.09 -4.68
C LEU A 416 6.47 8.44 -4.66
N GLU A 417 7.75 8.46 -4.28
CA GLU A 417 8.58 9.68 -4.33
C GLU A 417 8.59 10.29 -5.73
N SER A 418 8.91 9.46 -6.72
CA SER A 418 8.97 9.91 -8.12
C SER A 418 7.60 10.33 -8.66
N PHE A 419 6.52 9.68 -8.20
CA PHE A 419 5.15 10.08 -8.51
C PHE A 419 4.80 11.44 -7.90
N ILE A 420 5.10 11.68 -6.61
CA ILE A 420 4.87 12.97 -5.94
C ILE A 420 5.64 14.09 -6.67
N SER A 421 6.87 13.81 -7.13
CA SER A 421 7.65 14.77 -7.92
C SER A 421 6.94 15.17 -9.22
N SER A 422 6.36 14.20 -9.94
CA SER A 422 5.57 14.44 -11.15
C SER A 422 4.26 15.20 -10.83
N MET A 423 3.59 14.81 -9.76
CA MET A 423 2.35 15.47 -9.31
C MET A 423 2.60 16.90 -8.86
N ALA A 424 3.73 17.20 -8.24
CA ALA A 424 4.11 18.56 -7.87
C ALA A 424 4.32 19.45 -9.10
N ALA A 425 4.78 18.91 -10.23
CA ALA A 425 4.90 19.67 -11.48
C ALA A 425 3.53 20.10 -12.00
N ASN A 426 2.55 19.19 -12.07
CA ASN A 426 1.17 19.51 -12.46
C ASN A 426 0.46 20.35 -11.39
N GLY A 427 0.76 20.10 -10.11
CA GLY A 427 0.19 20.81 -8.97
C GLY A 427 0.52 22.31 -8.90
N ARG A 428 1.62 22.75 -9.51
CA ARG A 428 1.92 24.18 -9.67
C ARG A 428 0.93 24.88 -10.59
N MET A 429 0.59 24.25 -11.71
CA MET A 429 -0.45 24.73 -12.62
C MET A 429 -1.80 24.78 -11.90
N VAL A 430 -2.16 23.71 -11.17
CA VAL A 430 -3.41 23.64 -10.40
C VAL A 430 -3.46 24.73 -9.33
N ALA A 431 -2.39 24.98 -8.60
CA ALA A 431 -2.31 26.08 -7.63
C ALA A 431 -2.62 27.45 -8.28
N SER A 432 -2.09 27.68 -9.46
CA SER A 432 -2.34 28.92 -10.24
C SER A 432 -3.76 28.98 -10.79
N HIS A 433 -4.19 27.98 -11.55
CA HIS A 433 -5.45 28.00 -12.31
C HIS A 433 -6.69 27.88 -11.42
N TYR A 434 -6.66 26.99 -10.44
CA TYR A 434 -7.83 26.71 -9.59
C TYR A 434 -7.87 27.57 -8.32
N TYR A 435 -6.71 28.07 -7.85
CA TYR A 435 -6.64 28.79 -6.57
C TYR A 435 -6.01 30.20 -6.67
N GLY A 436 -5.45 30.58 -7.83
CA GLY A 436 -4.79 31.88 -8.02
C GLY A 436 -3.50 32.05 -7.22
N ILE A 437 -2.87 30.93 -6.83
CA ILE A 437 -1.64 30.88 -6.03
C ILE A 437 -0.48 30.53 -6.95
N HIS A 438 0.56 31.38 -6.99
CA HIS A 438 1.69 31.21 -7.90
C HIS A 438 2.95 30.66 -7.21
N ARG A 439 2.91 30.41 -5.91
CA ARG A 439 3.99 29.83 -5.11
C ARG A 439 3.60 28.44 -4.64
N GLY A 440 4.52 27.48 -4.82
CA GLY A 440 4.30 26.10 -4.40
C GLY A 440 3.39 25.29 -5.31
N TRP A 441 2.79 24.24 -4.76
CA TRP A 441 1.96 23.29 -5.48
C TRP A 441 0.92 22.63 -4.55
N CYS A 442 -0.19 22.17 -5.14
CA CYS A 442 -1.21 21.40 -4.42
C CYS A 442 -1.73 20.24 -5.27
N ALA A 443 -2.41 19.31 -4.63
CA ALA A 443 -3.18 18.26 -5.32
C ALA A 443 -4.51 18.03 -4.60
N GLY A 444 -5.52 17.66 -5.39
CA GLY A 444 -6.88 17.42 -4.93
C GLY A 444 -7.07 16.04 -4.32
N HIS A 445 -8.31 15.56 -4.38
CA HIS A 445 -8.80 14.33 -3.76
C HIS A 445 -8.19 13.05 -4.36
N ASN A 446 -7.95 13.00 -5.67
CA ASN A 446 -7.35 11.84 -6.32
C ASN A 446 -6.49 12.22 -7.53
N SER A 447 -5.75 11.23 -8.00
CA SER A 447 -4.81 11.34 -9.11
C SER A 447 -4.82 10.04 -9.93
N ASP A 448 -3.97 9.96 -10.95
CA ASP A 448 -3.80 8.81 -11.83
C ASP A 448 -2.36 8.70 -12.33
N ILE A 449 -2.09 7.81 -13.29
CA ILE A 449 -0.73 7.63 -13.83
C ILE A 449 -0.16 8.90 -14.47
N TRP A 450 -1.01 9.84 -14.88
CA TRP A 450 -0.63 11.13 -15.47
C TRP A 450 -0.30 12.19 -14.41
N ALA A 451 -0.29 11.77 -13.14
CA ALA A 451 -0.04 12.65 -11.99
C ALA A 451 -1.00 13.86 -11.96
N MET A 452 -2.26 13.64 -12.33
CA MET A 452 -3.32 14.63 -12.25
C MET A 452 -3.41 15.21 -10.84
N ALA A 453 -3.61 16.52 -10.69
CA ALA A 453 -3.62 17.20 -9.41
C ALA A 453 -4.86 18.11 -9.19
N ASN A 454 -5.70 18.30 -10.22
CA ASN A 454 -6.87 19.19 -10.18
C ASN A 454 -7.98 18.67 -9.26
N PRO A 455 -8.85 19.55 -8.75
CA PRO A 455 -10.12 19.16 -8.16
C PRO A 455 -10.94 18.42 -9.21
N VAL A 456 -11.47 17.25 -8.84
CA VAL A 456 -12.26 16.40 -9.76
C VAL A 456 -13.73 16.78 -9.76
N GLY A 457 -14.57 16.10 -10.57
CA GLY A 457 -16.02 16.20 -10.45
C GLY A 457 -16.75 16.85 -11.61
N GLU A 458 -16.04 17.35 -12.65
CA GLU A 458 -16.61 17.83 -13.92
C GLU A 458 -17.76 18.88 -13.71
N LYS A 459 -17.65 19.68 -12.62
CA LYS A 459 -18.62 20.71 -12.21
C LYS A 459 -19.98 20.15 -11.72
N GLU A 460 -20.09 18.84 -11.49
CA GLU A 460 -21.35 18.17 -11.15
C GLU A 460 -21.35 17.53 -9.76
N PHE A 461 -20.19 17.09 -9.27
CA PHE A 461 -20.13 16.27 -8.07
C PHE A 461 -20.11 17.06 -6.76
N SER A 462 -20.29 16.33 -5.66
CA SER A 462 -20.36 16.93 -4.33
C SER A 462 -19.03 17.48 -3.86
N PRO A 463 -18.97 18.73 -3.36
CA PRO A 463 -17.76 19.33 -2.81
C PRO A 463 -17.13 18.54 -1.65
N LYS A 464 -17.86 17.67 -0.95
CA LYS A 464 -17.39 16.91 0.22
C LYS A 464 -16.14 16.07 -0.05
N TRP A 465 -15.87 15.73 -1.32
CA TRP A 465 -14.67 15.05 -1.76
C TRP A 465 -14.04 15.72 -2.99
N ALA A 466 -14.85 16.14 -3.97
CA ALA A 466 -14.35 16.60 -5.27
C ALA A 466 -13.47 17.86 -5.18
N ASN A 467 -13.75 18.76 -4.24
CA ASN A 467 -13.06 20.04 -4.10
C ASN A 467 -11.95 20.08 -3.03
N TRP A 468 -11.73 18.99 -2.31
CA TRP A 468 -10.69 18.97 -1.29
C TRP A 468 -9.29 19.06 -1.93
N ASN A 469 -8.43 19.97 -1.42
CA ASN A 469 -7.16 20.36 -2.03
C ASN A 469 -5.93 20.09 -1.15
N MET A 470 -6.07 19.31 -0.09
CA MET A 470 -4.98 19.01 0.85
C MET A 470 -4.29 17.67 0.59
N GLY A 471 -4.65 16.94 -0.48
CA GLY A 471 -4.07 15.64 -0.81
C GLY A 471 -2.55 15.70 -0.98
N GLY A 472 -2.05 16.67 -1.76
CA GLY A 472 -0.60 16.87 -1.93
C GLY A 472 0.12 17.22 -0.63
N ALA A 473 -0.49 18.07 0.20
CA ALA A 473 0.04 18.48 1.50
C ALA A 473 0.10 17.31 2.50
N TRP A 474 -0.84 16.37 2.42
CA TRP A 474 -0.82 15.17 3.25
C TRP A 474 0.21 14.15 2.74
N LEU A 475 0.11 13.78 1.46
CA LEU A 475 0.91 12.73 0.86
C LEU A 475 2.42 13.00 0.94
N VAL A 476 2.85 14.27 0.80
CA VAL A 476 4.28 14.64 0.84
C VAL A 476 4.95 14.34 2.20
N ASN A 477 4.18 14.23 3.29
CA ASN A 477 4.72 13.85 4.60
C ASN A 477 5.25 12.40 4.62
N THR A 478 4.85 11.54 3.68
CA THR A 478 5.46 10.22 3.50
C THR A 478 6.96 10.30 3.21
N LEU A 479 7.41 11.35 2.52
CA LEU A 479 8.83 11.57 2.24
C LEU A 479 9.61 12.00 3.51
N TRP A 480 8.97 12.73 4.41
CA TRP A 480 9.54 13.02 5.71
C TRP A 480 9.67 11.76 6.58
N GLU A 481 8.65 10.89 6.58
CA GLU A 481 8.71 9.60 7.24
C GLU A 481 9.86 8.74 6.69
N HIS A 482 10.03 8.68 5.36
CA HIS A 482 11.15 7.97 4.74
C HIS A 482 12.51 8.49 5.26
N TYR A 483 12.67 9.80 5.38
CA TYR A 483 13.86 10.38 5.99
C TYR A 483 14.01 9.99 7.46
N LEU A 484 12.93 10.01 8.25
CA LEU A 484 13.00 9.68 9.67
C LEU A 484 13.48 8.24 9.92
N PHE A 485 13.08 7.29 9.08
CA PHE A 485 13.51 5.90 9.17
C PHE A 485 14.85 5.62 8.48
N GLY A 486 15.14 6.32 7.39
CA GLY A 486 16.36 6.14 6.60
C GLY A 486 17.56 6.92 7.11
N GLN A 487 17.35 8.14 7.64
CA GLN A 487 18.34 9.13 8.06
C GLN A 487 19.29 9.55 6.91
N ASP A 488 18.84 9.46 5.67
CA ASP A 488 19.57 9.87 4.48
C ASP A 488 19.45 11.38 4.26
N SER A 489 20.53 12.10 4.51
CA SER A 489 20.59 13.58 4.36
C SER A 489 20.58 14.04 2.90
N ASP A 490 21.07 13.22 1.96
CA ASP A 490 21.05 13.53 0.54
C ASP A 490 19.63 13.41 0.01
N PHE A 491 18.90 12.34 0.39
CA PHE A 491 17.48 12.22 0.10
C PHE A 491 16.68 13.39 0.67
N LEU A 492 16.92 13.76 1.94
CA LEU A 492 16.24 14.90 2.54
C LEU A 492 16.47 16.17 1.76
N SER A 493 17.72 16.50 1.42
CA SER A 493 18.08 17.78 0.80
C SER A 493 17.67 17.87 -0.67
N GLN A 494 17.80 16.76 -1.42
CA GLN A 494 17.62 16.76 -2.89
C GLN A 494 16.22 16.35 -3.33
N LYS A 495 15.48 15.57 -2.51
CA LYS A 495 14.18 14.97 -2.86
C LYS A 495 13.05 15.45 -1.96
N ALA A 496 13.09 15.15 -0.67
CA ALA A 496 11.98 15.40 0.24
C ALA A 496 11.76 16.89 0.49
N TYR A 497 12.79 17.61 0.89
CA TYR A 497 12.66 19.01 1.31
C TYR A 497 12.13 19.94 0.20
N PRO A 498 12.59 19.89 -1.07
CA PRO A 498 12.04 20.72 -2.13
C PRO A 498 10.54 20.50 -2.37
N LEU A 499 10.07 19.26 -2.26
CA LEU A 499 8.65 18.92 -2.44
C LEU A 499 7.82 19.37 -1.23
N MET A 500 8.30 19.12 -0.01
CA MET A 500 7.68 19.59 1.24
C MET A 500 7.60 21.11 1.29
N LYS A 501 8.70 21.81 0.94
CA LYS A 501 8.76 23.28 0.84
C LYS A 501 7.68 23.80 -0.09
N GLY A 502 7.56 23.26 -1.30
CA GLY A 502 6.56 23.71 -2.28
C GLY A 502 5.12 23.49 -1.80
N ALA A 503 4.81 22.35 -1.18
CA ALA A 503 3.49 22.12 -0.59
C ALA A 503 3.20 23.07 0.58
N ALA A 504 4.21 23.34 1.43
CA ALA A 504 4.08 24.28 2.55
C ALA A 504 3.90 25.73 2.05
N GLU A 505 4.59 26.15 1.00
CA GLU A 505 4.43 27.46 0.38
C GLU A 505 3.01 27.68 -0.17
N PHE A 506 2.43 26.66 -0.83
CA PHE A 506 1.03 26.72 -1.24
C PHE A 506 0.10 26.88 -0.02
N CYS A 507 0.30 26.08 1.04
CA CYS A 507 -0.52 26.15 2.24
C CYS A 507 -0.41 27.51 2.94
N LEU A 508 0.77 28.12 2.98
CA LEU A 508 0.95 29.48 3.52
C LEU A 508 0.10 30.52 2.77
N ASP A 509 0.05 30.43 1.44
CA ASP A 509 -0.72 31.36 0.60
C ASP A 509 -2.22 30.99 0.54
N TRP A 510 -2.59 29.76 0.86
CA TRP A 510 -3.97 29.28 0.97
C TRP A 510 -4.64 29.70 2.28
N LEU A 511 -3.88 29.78 3.37
CA LEU A 511 -4.37 30.28 4.65
C LEU A 511 -4.79 31.75 4.53
N ILE A 512 -5.90 32.06 5.18
CA ILE A 512 -6.39 33.44 5.31
C ILE A 512 -6.61 33.78 6.78
N GLU A 513 -6.48 35.05 7.11
CA GLU A 513 -6.93 35.54 8.42
C GLU A 513 -8.46 35.46 8.52
N ASN A 514 -8.94 34.91 9.65
CA ASN A 514 -10.38 34.78 9.89
C ASN A 514 -11.03 36.17 10.07
N PRO A 515 -11.91 36.61 9.16
CA PRO A 515 -12.50 37.92 9.25
C PRO A 515 -13.42 38.13 10.48
N LYS A 516 -13.70 37.03 11.20
CA LYS A 516 -14.51 37.04 12.43
C LYS A 516 -13.68 36.96 13.70
N LYS A 517 -12.35 36.72 13.58
CA LYS A 517 -11.45 36.53 14.73
C LYS A 517 -10.02 36.95 14.37
N GLU A 518 -9.67 38.18 14.76
CA GLU A 518 -8.35 38.77 14.49
C GLU A 518 -7.19 37.83 14.88
N GLY A 519 -6.20 37.75 14.04
CA GLY A 519 -4.97 36.96 14.26
C GLY A 519 -5.14 35.43 14.10
N GLU A 520 -6.33 34.93 13.79
CA GLU A 520 -6.55 33.50 13.58
C GLU A 520 -6.42 33.13 12.09
N LEU A 521 -5.60 32.11 11.77
CA LEU A 521 -5.44 31.59 10.41
C LEU A 521 -6.33 30.36 10.20
N ILE A 522 -7.08 30.36 9.09
CA ILE A 522 -7.99 29.28 8.67
C ILE A 522 -7.88 29.03 7.17
N THR A 523 -8.35 27.87 6.71
CA THR A 523 -8.59 27.57 5.28
C THR A 523 -10.01 28.00 4.87
N ALA A 524 -10.17 28.57 3.68
CA ALA A 524 -11.49 28.89 3.13
C ALA A 524 -11.45 28.96 1.59
N PRO A 525 -12.27 28.17 0.86
CA PRO A 525 -13.14 27.12 1.41
C PRO A 525 -12.36 25.97 2.03
N SER A 526 -13.08 25.16 2.84
CA SER A 526 -12.56 23.97 3.50
C SER A 526 -13.62 22.87 3.50
N THR A 527 -13.20 21.62 3.62
CA THR A 527 -14.09 20.46 3.80
C THR A 527 -13.39 19.39 4.63
N SER A 528 -14.15 18.49 5.25
CA SER A 528 -13.61 17.28 5.88
C SER A 528 -14.05 16.07 5.07
N PRO A 529 -13.17 15.51 4.21
CA PRO A 529 -13.57 14.38 3.37
C PRO A 529 -13.99 13.18 4.22
N GLU A 530 -15.03 12.48 3.88
CA GLU A 530 -16.09 12.81 2.91
C GLU A 530 -17.42 13.00 3.64
N ASN A 531 -17.35 13.62 4.85
CA ASN A 531 -18.49 13.79 5.73
C ASN A 531 -19.29 15.07 5.40
N VAL A 532 -20.43 15.23 6.03
CA VAL A 532 -21.39 16.33 5.86
C VAL A 532 -21.80 16.82 7.24
N TYR A 533 -21.72 18.12 7.46
CA TYR A 533 -22.19 18.73 8.70
C TYR A 533 -23.69 19.06 8.67
N VAL A 534 -24.28 19.22 9.84
CA VAL A 534 -25.60 19.80 10.04
C VAL A 534 -25.45 21.07 10.87
N ASN A 535 -25.65 22.24 10.25
CA ASN A 535 -25.51 23.53 10.94
C ASN A 535 -26.72 23.85 11.85
N ASP A 536 -26.63 24.94 12.63
CA ASP A 536 -27.64 25.35 13.57
C ASP A 536 -29.04 25.66 12.94
N LYS A 537 -29.06 25.85 11.60
CA LYS A 537 -30.29 26.06 10.82
C LYS A 537 -30.82 24.77 10.19
N GLY A 538 -30.19 23.61 10.47
CA GLY A 538 -30.56 22.31 9.92
C GLY A 538 -30.08 22.07 8.48
N TYR A 539 -29.26 22.95 7.90
CA TYR A 539 -28.69 22.75 6.59
C TYR A 539 -27.59 21.69 6.64
N LYS A 540 -27.65 20.71 5.72
CA LYS A 540 -26.63 19.68 5.52
C LYS A 540 -25.66 20.11 4.41
N GLY A 541 -24.43 20.43 4.75
CA GLY A 541 -23.44 20.98 3.83
C GLY A 541 -22.07 20.33 3.93
N ALA A 542 -21.26 20.52 2.90
CA ALA A 542 -19.89 20.02 2.84
C ALA A 542 -18.85 21.14 2.88
N THR A 543 -19.16 22.30 2.31
CA THR A 543 -18.25 23.45 2.22
C THR A 543 -18.40 24.36 3.44
N LEU A 544 -17.30 24.59 4.12
CA LEU A 544 -17.19 25.52 5.25
C LEU A 544 -15.84 26.23 5.22
N TYR A 545 -15.36 26.73 6.35
CA TYR A 545 -14.02 27.23 6.57
C TYR A 545 -13.40 26.57 7.81
N GLY A 546 -12.07 26.39 7.83
CA GLY A 546 -11.33 25.96 8.99
C GLY A 546 -11.66 24.54 9.48
N ALA A 547 -11.97 23.59 8.58
CA ALA A 547 -12.14 22.19 8.97
C ALA A 547 -10.90 21.63 9.66
N THR A 548 -11.08 20.85 10.70
CA THR A 548 -10.01 20.27 11.50
C THR A 548 -9.05 19.42 10.67
N ALA A 549 -9.57 18.69 9.67
CA ALA A 549 -8.73 17.88 8.75
C ALA A 549 -7.68 18.72 8.01
N ASP A 550 -8.10 19.83 7.40
CA ASP A 550 -7.19 20.72 6.66
C ASP A 550 -6.10 21.27 7.58
N LEU A 551 -6.52 21.78 8.75
CA LEU A 551 -5.61 22.42 9.70
C LEU A 551 -4.66 21.41 10.36
N ALA A 552 -5.09 20.16 10.55
CA ALA A 552 -4.25 19.07 11.04
C ALA A 552 -3.12 18.75 10.03
N ILE A 553 -3.47 18.62 8.74
CA ILE A 553 -2.49 18.37 7.68
C ILE A 553 -1.50 19.53 7.55
N ILE A 554 -1.98 20.77 7.56
CA ILE A 554 -1.13 21.96 7.48
C ILE A 554 -0.20 22.03 8.69
N ARG A 555 -0.70 21.76 9.89
CA ARG A 555 0.11 21.73 11.11
C ARG A 555 1.22 20.69 11.04
N GLU A 556 0.91 19.49 10.56
CA GLU A 556 1.90 18.41 10.37
C GLU A 556 2.95 18.81 9.33
N LEU A 557 2.53 19.25 8.15
CA LEU A 557 3.43 19.66 7.06
C LEU A 557 4.33 20.81 7.50
N PHE A 558 3.80 21.87 8.13
CA PHE A 558 4.60 23.00 8.58
C PHE A 558 5.61 22.60 9.66
N THR A 559 5.21 21.76 10.62
CA THR A 559 6.09 21.25 11.66
C THR A 559 7.25 20.45 11.06
N ASN A 560 6.94 19.55 10.13
CA ASN A 560 7.94 18.69 9.48
C ASN A 560 8.86 19.48 8.55
N THR A 561 8.31 20.41 7.75
CA THR A 561 9.10 21.28 6.87
C THR A 561 10.02 22.20 7.67
N LEU A 562 9.55 22.75 8.81
CA LEU A 562 10.36 23.56 9.71
C LEU A 562 11.51 22.76 10.32
N LYS A 563 11.27 21.51 10.74
CA LYS A 563 12.31 20.58 11.23
C LYS A 563 13.32 20.29 10.13
N ALA A 564 12.87 19.97 8.92
CA ALA A 564 13.72 19.69 7.76
C ALA A 564 14.61 20.92 7.41
N ALA A 565 14.02 22.12 7.33
CA ALA A 565 14.74 23.36 7.08
C ALA A 565 15.85 23.64 8.13
N LYS A 566 15.55 23.37 9.41
CA LYS A 566 16.53 23.50 10.50
C LYS A 566 17.67 22.48 10.38
N ILE A 567 17.38 21.23 10.05
CA ILE A 567 18.39 20.18 9.85
C ILE A 567 19.31 20.55 8.70
N LEU A 568 18.76 21.09 7.62
CA LEU A 568 19.51 21.50 6.42
C LEU A 568 20.14 22.90 6.55
N ASN A 569 19.83 23.63 7.60
CA ASN A 569 20.22 25.04 7.77
C ASN A 569 19.81 25.89 6.56
N ALA A 570 18.58 25.73 6.07
CA ALA A 570 18.04 26.32 4.84
C ALA A 570 16.86 27.27 5.12
N ASP A 571 16.61 28.22 4.20
CA ASP A 571 15.40 29.05 4.09
C ASP A 571 14.95 29.73 5.41
N PRO A 572 15.74 30.60 6.06
CA PRO A 572 15.39 31.24 7.35
C PRO A 572 14.07 32.04 7.30
N ASP A 573 13.79 32.68 6.14
CA ASP A 573 12.53 33.42 5.95
C ASP A 573 11.32 32.50 5.95
N LEU A 574 11.41 31.34 5.29
CA LEU A 574 10.37 30.32 5.33
C LEU A 574 10.21 29.78 6.75
N GLN A 575 11.30 29.51 7.49
CA GLN A 575 11.23 29.08 8.89
C GLN A 575 10.42 30.06 9.76
N SER A 576 10.62 31.37 9.52
CA SER A 576 9.89 32.43 10.22
C SER A 576 8.39 32.42 9.87
N GLN A 577 8.04 32.30 8.57
CA GLN A 577 6.67 32.21 8.09
C GLN A 577 5.94 30.98 8.66
N LEU A 578 6.59 29.80 8.62
CA LEU A 578 6.01 28.57 9.17
C LEU A 578 5.79 28.67 10.69
N SER A 579 6.75 29.25 11.42
CA SER A 579 6.64 29.43 12.86
C SER A 579 5.50 30.38 13.23
N TYR A 580 5.34 31.49 12.48
CA TYR A 580 4.22 32.39 12.65
C TYR A 580 2.87 31.71 12.39
N ALA A 581 2.74 31.02 11.24
CA ALA A 581 1.51 30.34 10.88
C ALA A 581 1.12 29.26 11.92
N LEU A 582 2.07 28.44 12.38
CA LEU A 582 1.84 27.43 13.41
C LEU A 582 1.28 28.00 14.71
N ALA A 583 1.73 29.19 15.09
CA ALA A 583 1.27 29.88 16.30
C ALA A 583 -0.14 30.46 16.16
N HIS A 584 -0.59 30.72 14.93
CA HIS A 584 -1.86 31.39 14.63
C HIS A 584 -2.92 30.50 14.01
N LEU A 585 -2.62 29.25 13.65
CA LEU A 585 -3.63 28.29 13.17
C LEU A 585 -4.74 28.10 14.20
N HIS A 586 -5.98 28.07 13.75
CA HIS A 586 -7.12 27.73 14.60
C HIS A 586 -6.83 26.45 15.40
N PRO A 587 -6.97 26.46 16.75
CA PRO A 587 -6.59 25.34 17.60
C PRO A 587 -7.59 24.18 17.50
N TYR A 588 -7.16 22.98 17.92
CA TYR A 588 -8.09 21.89 18.16
C TYR A 588 -9.10 22.24 19.27
N SER A 589 -10.34 21.81 19.09
CA SER A 589 -11.43 22.04 20.04
C SER A 589 -12.13 20.72 20.40
N ILE A 590 -12.59 20.62 21.64
CA ILE A 590 -13.38 19.49 22.14
C ILE A 590 -14.85 19.88 22.01
N GLY A 591 -15.64 19.06 21.31
CA GLY A 591 -17.06 19.30 21.07
C GLY A 591 -17.95 18.96 22.26
N LYS A 592 -19.22 19.37 22.17
CA LYS A 592 -20.28 19.14 23.18
C LYS A 592 -20.49 17.68 23.57
N ARG A 593 -20.05 16.72 22.72
CA ARG A 593 -20.12 15.28 22.99
C ARG A 593 -18.83 14.72 23.60
N GLY A 594 -17.82 15.57 23.86
CA GLY A 594 -16.49 15.19 24.33
C GLY A 594 -15.58 14.66 23.23
N ASN A 595 -16.00 14.68 21.97
CA ASN A 595 -15.24 14.29 20.78
C ASN A 595 -14.30 15.42 20.33
N LEU A 596 -13.29 15.10 19.53
CA LEU A 596 -12.53 16.10 18.78
C LEU A 596 -13.47 16.71 17.72
N GLN A 597 -13.58 18.05 17.68
CA GLN A 597 -14.43 18.70 16.68
C GLN A 597 -13.91 18.43 15.26
N GLU A 598 -14.79 18.02 14.36
CA GLU A 598 -14.48 17.84 12.94
C GLU A 598 -14.60 19.17 12.17
N TRP A 599 -15.57 19.99 12.58
CA TRP A 599 -15.91 21.25 11.93
C TRP A 599 -15.42 22.46 12.73
N TYR A 600 -15.27 23.62 12.09
CA TYR A 600 -14.92 24.87 12.77
C TYR A 600 -15.92 25.24 13.89
N HIS A 601 -17.20 25.01 13.66
CA HIS A 601 -18.25 25.14 14.66
C HIS A 601 -18.56 23.77 15.28
N ASP A 602 -19.09 23.77 16.51
CA ASP A 602 -19.52 22.52 17.18
C ASP A 602 -20.85 22.00 16.61
N TRP A 603 -20.86 21.76 15.29
CA TRP A 603 -22.00 21.23 14.57
C TRP A 603 -22.07 19.73 14.64
N ASP A 604 -23.25 19.17 14.41
CA ASP A 604 -23.45 17.72 14.34
C ASP A 604 -23.03 17.18 12.97
N ASP A 605 -22.59 15.94 12.95
CA ASP A 605 -22.41 15.19 11.71
C ASP A 605 -23.78 14.75 11.15
N ALA A 606 -23.92 14.77 9.83
CA ALA A 606 -25.09 14.19 9.19
C ALA A 606 -25.08 12.65 9.28
N ASP A 607 -23.89 12.08 9.39
CA ASP A 607 -23.64 10.67 9.65
C ASP A 607 -22.49 10.51 10.67
N TRP A 608 -22.86 10.28 11.93
CA TRP A 608 -21.90 10.09 13.03
C TRP A 608 -21.05 8.82 12.89
N GLN A 609 -21.53 7.84 12.13
CA GLN A 609 -20.83 6.59 11.87
C GLN A 609 -20.09 6.58 10.52
N HIS A 610 -19.95 7.75 9.89
CA HIS A 610 -19.26 7.88 8.62
C HIS A 610 -17.87 7.22 8.65
N ARG A 611 -17.52 6.54 7.57
CA ARG A 611 -16.28 5.77 7.46
C ARG A 611 -15.00 6.60 7.57
N HIS A 612 -15.01 7.88 7.16
CA HIS A 612 -13.88 8.78 7.31
C HIS A 612 -13.74 9.31 8.74
N GLN A 613 -12.49 9.44 9.18
CA GLN A 613 -12.08 10.08 10.44
C GLN A 613 -11.01 11.14 10.22
N SER A 614 -11.17 11.96 9.18
CA SER A 614 -10.18 12.91 8.67
C SER A 614 -9.70 13.92 9.71
N HIS A 615 -10.55 14.30 10.68
CA HIS A 615 -10.18 15.16 11.79
C HIS A 615 -9.18 14.52 12.79
N LEU A 616 -8.97 13.18 12.71
CA LEU A 616 -8.02 12.46 13.57
C LEU A 616 -6.62 12.29 12.94
N ILE A 617 -6.38 12.88 11.75
CA ILE A 617 -5.07 12.82 11.05
C ILE A 617 -3.93 13.29 11.96
N GLY A 618 -4.14 14.30 12.82
CA GLY A 618 -3.13 14.80 13.74
C GLY A 618 -2.72 13.81 14.85
N LEU A 619 -3.52 12.77 15.09
CA LEU A 619 -3.19 11.66 15.98
C LEU A 619 -2.41 10.58 15.21
N TYR A 620 -2.97 10.09 14.08
CA TYR A 620 -2.34 9.14 13.19
C TYR A 620 -2.81 9.34 11.72
N PRO A 621 -1.92 9.38 10.72
CA PRO A 621 -0.46 9.14 10.80
C PRO A 621 0.34 10.29 11.43
N GLY A 622 -0.23 11.47 11.60
CA GLY A 622 0.39 12.58 12.32
C GLY A 622 0.77 12.20 13.77
N HIS A 623 1.50 13.08 14.44
CA HIS A 623 1.96 12.81 15.80
C HIS A 623 2.02 14.06 16.69
N HIS A 624 1.30 15.11 16.31
CA HIS A 624 1.28 16.34 17.09
C HIS A 624 0.09 16.40 18.09
N ILE A 625 -0.90 15.49 18.01
CA ILE A 625 -1.89 15.33 19.10
C ILE A 625 -1.29 14.39 20.15
N SER A 626 -0.79 15.00 21.26
CA SER A 626 -0.15 14.29 22.37
C SER A 626 -0.66 14.73 23.74
N GLN A 627 -1.54 15.73 23.80
CA GLN A 627 -2.15 16.21 25.06
C GLN A 627 -3.25 15.23 25.50
N ASP A 628 -3.28 14.85 26.78
CA ASP A 628 -4.21 13.86 27.32
C ASP A 628 -5.68 14.20 27.04
N SER A 629 -6.07 15.48 27.14
CA SER A 629 -7.43 15.91 26.85
C SER A 629 -7.83 15.74 25.38
N LEU A 630 -6.92 16.02 24.44
CA LEU A 630 -7.14 15.82 23.00
C LEU A 630 -7.11 14.34 22.63
N MET A 631 -6.22 13.55 23.23
CA MET A 631 -6.19 12.10 23.07
C MET A 631 -7.50 11.46 23.57
N ALA A 632 -8.03 11.90 24.71
CA ALA A 632 -9.34 11.47 25.22
C ALA A 632 -10.49 11.86 24.26
N ALA A 633 -10.42 13.05 23.67
CA ALA A 633 -11.41 13.49 22.68
C ALA A 633 -11.32 12.68 21.36
N CYS A 634 -10.13 12.30 20.93
CA CYS A 634 -9.93 11.39 19.79
C CYS A 634 -10.52 9.99 20.08
N ALA A 635 -10.27 9.44 21.28
CA ALA A 635 -10.90 8.19 21.70
C ALA A 635 -12.42 8.29 21.67
N LYS A 636 -12.97 9.40 22.17
CA LYS A 636 -14.42 9.65 22.14
C LYS A 636 -14.98 9.76 20.72
N SER A 637 -14.23 10.36 19.77
CA SER A 637 -14.62 10.38 18.36
C SER A 637 -14.71 8.96 17.80
N LEU A 638 -13.73 8.10 18.08
CA LEU A 638 -13.73 6.70 17.64
C LEU A 638 -14.89 5.89 18.23
N GLU A 639 -15.19 6.07 19.53
CA GLU A 639 -16.36 5.44 20.17
C GLU A 639 -17.67 5.83 19.48
N ILE A 640 -17.85 7.10 19.14
CA ILE A 640 -19.04 7.60 18.45
C ILE A 640 -19.14 7.03 17.04
N LYS A 641 -18.02 6.95 16.30
CA LYS A 641 -17.99 6.38 14.96
C LYS A 641 -18.25 4.87 14.95
N GLY A 642 -18.06 4.18 16.08
CA GLY A 642 -18.34 2.75 16.24
C GLY A 642 -17.40 1.84 15.44
N ASP A 643 -17.78 0.56 15.31
CA ASP A 643 -16.87 -0.48 14.79
C ASP A 643 -17.22 -0.96 13.38
N ASN A 644 -18.45 -0.69 12.90
CA ASN A 644 -18.89 -1.15 11.58
C ASN A 644 -18.51 -0.14 10.52
N THR A 645 -17.58 -0.53 9.65
CA THR A 645 -17.07 0.35 8.59
C THR A 645 -16.46 -0.47 7.44
N THR A 646 -15.83 0.21 6.47
CA THR A 646 -15.16 -0.39 5.31
C THR A 646 -13.73 -0.81 5.65
N GLY A 647 -13.07 -1.57 4.77
CA GLY A 647 -11.75 -2.14 5.00
C GLY A 647 -10.67 -1.16 5.42
N TRP A 648 -10.34 -0.14 4.56
CA TRP A 648 -9.32 0.87 4.89
C TRP A 648 -9.67 1.67 6.17
N SER A 649 -10.94 1.95 6.38
CA SER A 649 -11.37 2.66 7.59
C SER A 649 -11.14 1.81 8.85
N THR A 650 -11.32 0.49 8.74
CA THR A 650 -10.96 -0.46 9.80
C THR A 650 -9.45 -0.48 10.03
N GLY A 651 -8.65 -0.54 8.97
CA GLY A 651 -7.19 -0.45 9.03
C GLY A 651 -6.72 0.82 9.74
N TRP A 652 -7.27 1.98 9.36
CA TRP A 652 -6.95 3.25 10.03
C TRP A 652 -7.32 3.26 11.51
N ARG A 653 -8.50 2.73 11.89
CA ARG A 653 -8.94 2.66 13.29
C ARG A 653 -8.05 1.79 14.16
N ILE A 654 -7.46 0.72 13.64
CA ILE A 654 -6.46 -0.08 14.34
C ILE A 654 -5.28 0.81 14.75
N ASN A 655 -4.74 1.56 13.79
CA ASN A 655 -3.61 2.48 14.01
C ASN A 655 -3.95 3.59 15.02
N LEU A 656 -5.14 4.18 14.94
CA LEU A 656 -5.60 5.22 15.86
C LEU A 656 -5.73 4.69 17.30
N TRP A 657 -6.36 3.53 17.49
CA TRP A 657 -6.48 2.91 18.81
C TRP A 657 -5.11 2.47 19.37
N ALA A 658 -4.23 1.94 18.50
CA ALA A 658 -2.85 1.59 18.89
C ALA A 658 -2.08 2.84 19.35
N ARG A 659 -2.19 3.97 18.63
CA ARG A 659 -1.58 5.25 18.98
C ARG A 659 -2.09 5.80 20.33
N LEU A 660 -3.32 5.52 20.70
CA LEU A 660 -3.92 5.86 21.99
C LEU A 660 -3.50 4.88 23.12
N GLY A 661 -2.70 3.85 22.83
CA GLY A 661 -2.31 2.80 23.79
C GLY A 661 -3.48 1.90 24.22
N LYS A 662 -4.56 1.85 23.43
CA LYS A 662 -5.79 1.10 23.71
C LYS A 662 -5.73 -0.29 23.06
N ALA A 663 -4.96 -1.20 23.69
CA ALA A 663 -4.68 -2.53 23.15
C ALA A 663 -5.93 -3.38 22.88
N LYS A 664 -6.94 -3.35 23.75
CA LYS A 664 -8.17 -4.11 23.60
C LYS A 664 -9.00 -3.63 22.41
N GLU A 665 -9.14 -2.32 22.28
CA GLU A 665 -9.87 -1.66 21.22
C GLU A 665 -9.16 -1.88 19.87
N ALA A 666 -7.83 -1.68 19.82
CA ALA A 666 -7.02 -1.91 18.62
C ALA A 666 -7.16 -3.38 18.14
N TYR A 667 -7.04 -4.34 19.06
CA TYR A 667 -7.19 -5.76 18.75
C TYR A 667 -8.62 -6.13 18.34
N HIS A 668 -9.63 -5.55 18.99
CA HIS A 668 -11.03 -5.75 18.61
C HIS A 668 -11.27 -5.29 17.16
N ILE A 669 -10.76 -4.13 16.76
CA ILE A 669 -10.87 -3.62 15.39
C ILE A 669 -10.04 -4.47 14.42
N PHE A 670 -8.86 -4.95 14.81
CA PHE A 670 -8.07 -5.89 14.00
C PHE A 670 -8.84 -7.20 13.73
N ARG A 671 -9.54 -7.72 14.72
CA ARG A 671 -10.43 -8.87 14.52
C ARG A 671 -11.60 -8.55 13.57
N LYS A 672 -12.13 -7.32 13.59
CA LYS A 672 -13.15 -6.86 12.61
C LYS A 672 -12.60 -6.81 11.20
N LEU A 673 -11.36 -6.40 11.01
CA LEU A 673 -10.69 -6.43 9.70
C LEU A 673 -10.60 -7.87 9.16
N LEU A 674 -10.34 -8.85 10.01
CA LEU A 674 -10.32 -10.28 9.66
C LEU A 674 -11.72 -10.95 9.67
N THR A 675 -12.80 -10.19 9.58
CA THR A 675 -14.15 -10.74 9.40
C THR A 675 -14.30 -11.28 7.96
N TYR A 676 -14.71 -12.54 7.82
CA TYR A 676 -14.95 -13.14 6.50
C TYR A 676 -16.06 -12.40 5.73
N VAL A 677 -15.76 -12.07 4.48
CA VAL A 677 -16.68 -11.48 3.50
C VAL A 677 -16.78 -12.41 2.28
N SER A 678 -17.99 -12.64 1.78
CA SER A 678 -18.19 -13.44 0.57
C SER A 678 -17.71 -12.67 -0.66
N PRO A 679 -17.23 -13.36 -1.72
CA PRO A 679 -16.93 -12.74 -3.01
C PRO A 679 -18.06 -11.85 -3.52
N ASP A 680 -17.76 -10.78 -4.25
CA ASP A 680 -18.74 -9.75 -4.62
C ASP A 680 -19.93 -10.29 -5.42
N ASN A 681 -19.71 -11.25 -6.31
CA ASN A 681 -20.73 -11.87 -7.14
C ASN A 681 -21.19 -13.23 -6.61
N TYR A 682 -20.90 -13.54 -5.33
CA TYR A 682 -21.25 -14.81 -4.73
C TYR A 682 -22.77 -15.09 -4.75
N ASN A 683 -23.15 -16.26 -5.26
CA ASN A 683 -24.54 -16.67 -5.42
C ASN A 683 -25.01 -17.72 -4.39
N GLY A 684 -24.12 -18.12 -3.46
CA GLY A 684 -24.43 -19.11 -2.44
C GLY A 684 -25.37 -18.58 -1.35
N LYS A 685 -25.80 -19.49 -0.45
CA LYS A 685 -26.76 -19.19 0.62
C LYS A 685 -26.15 -18.29 1.72
N ASP A 686 -24.87 -18.48 2.04
CA ASP A 686 -24.16 -17.75 3.10
C ASP A 686 -23.46 -16.51 2.51
N LYS A 687 -24.26 -15.55 2.04
CA LYS A 687 -23.78 -14.29 1.46
C LYS A 687 -23.54 -13.24 2.55
N ARG A 688 -22.28 -12.90 2.78
CA ARG A 688 -21.86 -11.90 3.79
C ARG A 688 -21.31 -10.65 3.10
N ARG A 689 -21.77 -9.49 3.54
CA ARG A 689 -21.40 -8.17 3.00
C ARG A 689 -21.08 -7.22 4.13
N SER A 690 -19.83 -6.82 4.26
CA SER A 690 -19.35 -5.82 5.22
C SER A 690 -17.96 -5.37 4.82
N GLY A 691 -17.38 -4.41 5.50
CA GLY A 691 -15.92 -4.29 5.54
C GLY A 691 -15.34 -5.52 6.24
N GLY A 692 -14.19 -6.00 5.79
CA GLY A 692 -13.53 -7.19 6.33
C GLY A 692 -12.51 -7.78 5.36
N THR A 693 -12.51 -9.11 5.22
CA THR A 693 -11.49 -9.84 4.44
C THR A 693 -12.15 -10.89 3.56
N TYR A 694 -11.79 -10.90 2.28
CA TYR A 694 -12.20 -11.90 1.30
C TYR A 694 -11.47 -13.26 1.50
N PRO A 695 -11.94 -14.36 0.85
CA PRO A 695 -11.35 -15.69 1.00
C PRO A 695 -9.84 -15.76 0.74
N ASN A 696 -9.30 -14.94 -0.18
CA ASN A 696 -7.87 -14.88 -0.51
C ASN A 696 -7.07 -13.89 0.35
N LEU A 697 -7.65 -13.44 1.45
CA LEU A 697 -7.13 -12.43 2.36
C LEU A 697 -7.00 -11.02 1.77
N PHE A 698 -7.58 -10.73 0.63
CA PHE A 698 -7.74 -9.36 0.15
C PHE A 698 -8.70 -8.58 1.06
N ASP A 699 -8.41 -7.30 1.27
CA ASP A 699 -9.29 -6.40 2.00
C ASP A 699 -10.63 -6.18 1.28
N ALA A 700 -11.70 -6.20 2.05
CA ALA A 700 -13.04 -5.93 1.55
C ALA A 700 -13.54 -4.56 1.96
N HIS A 701 -13.57 -3.64 0.99
CA HIS A 701 -14.32 -2.39 1.19
C HIS A 701 -15.84 -2.61 1.27
N PRO A 702 -16.59 -3.50 0.52
CA PRO A 702 -16.52 -4.08 -0.82
C PRO A 702 -16.82 -3.07 -1.95
N PRO A 703 -16.32 -3.22 -3.21
CA PRO A 703 -15.42 -4.26 -3.67
C PRO A 703 -13.99 -4.06 -3.15
N PHE A 704 -13.07 -4.97 -3.56
CA PHE A 704 -11.66 -4.97 -3.14
C PHE A 704 -10.98 -3.62 -3.28
N GLN A 705 -10.31 -3.21 -2.21
CA GLN A 705 -9.30 -2.16 -2.15
C GLN A 705 -8.12 -2.68 -1.32
N ILE A 706 -6.87 -2.38 -1.73
CA ILE A 706 -5.69 -2.97 -1.08
C ILE A 706 -5.26 -2.25 0.21
N ASP A 707 -5.73 -1.02 0.38
CA ASP A 707 -5.35 -0.11 1.47
C ASP A 707 -5.61 -0.69 2.87
N GLY A 708 -6.74 -1.36 3.10
CA GLY A 708 -7.01 -2.02 4.38
C GLY A 708 -6.04 -3.15 4.72
N ASN A 709 -5.49 -3.86 3.73
CA ASN A 709 -4.42 -4.83 3.96
C ASN A 709 -3.16 -4.14 4.50
N PHE A 710 -2.78 -3.00 3.91
CA PHE A 710 -1.60 -2.24 4.33
C PHE A 710 -1.82 -1.52 5.66
N GLY A 711 -2.99 -0.93 5.86
CA GLY A 711 -3.38 -0.32 7.13
C GLY A 711 -3.41 -1.32 8.30
N GLY A 712 -3.89 -2.55 8.04
CA GLY A 712 -3.86 -3.64 9.01
C GLY A 712 -2.44 -4.05 9.39
N THR A 713 -1.54 -4.18 8.40
CA THR A 713 -0.11 -4.48 8.62
C THR A 713 0.57 -3.37 9.43
N ALA A 714 0.34 -2.10 9.06
CA ALA A 714 0.86 -0.95 9.79
C ALA A 714 0.32 -0.92 11.22
N GLY A 715 -0.97 -1.24 11.42
CA GLY A 715 -1.63 -1.28 12.72
C GLY A 715 -1.00 -2.30 13.68
N VAL A 716 -0.69 -3.51 13.19
CA VAL A 716 0.05 -4.50 13.98
C VAL A 716 1.43 -3.98 14.36
N CYS A 717 2.16 -3.37 13.42
CA CYS A 717 3.46 -2.77 13.73
C CYS A 717 3.33 -1.65 14.78
N GLU A 718 2.32 -0.78 14.69
CA GLU A 718 2.04 0.31 15.63
C GLU A 718 1.66 -0.23 17.03
N MET A 719 1.01 -1.39 17.11
CA MET A 719 0.73 -2.07 18.39
C MET A 719 1.99 -2.63 19.05
N LEU A 720 3.02 -2.97 18.26
CA LEU A 720 4.27 -3.56 18.75
C LEU A 720 5.36 -2.52 19.02
N VAL A 721 5.50 -1.51 18.16
CA VAL A 721 6.56 -0.50 18.26
C VAL A 721 6.03 0.86 17.83
N GLN A 722 6.13 1.85 18.69
CA GLN A 722 5.92 3.26 18.37
C GLN A 722 7.23 4.04 18.53
N SER A 723 7.48 5.00 17.63
CA SER A 723 8.73 5.78 17.66
C SER A 723 8.53 7.27 17.33
N HIS A 724 7.31 7.76 17.47
CA HIS A 724 7.03 9.19 17.42
C HIS A 724 7.49 9.87 18.74
N ASN A 725 7.62 11.20 18.75
CA ASN A 725 8.05 11.98 19.91
C ASN A 725 9.43 11.56 20.48
N ASP A 726 10.37 11.22 19.57
CA ASP A 726 11.78 10.93 19.89
C ASP A 726 12.01 9.79 20.91
N THR A 727 11.03 8.94 21.14
CA THR A 727 11.12 7.79 22.04
C THR A 727 10.60 6.54 21.37
N ILE A 728 11.37 5.47 21.42
CA ILE A 728 10.98 4.13 20.98
C ILE A 728 10.22 3.47 22.12
N VAL A 729 8.92 3.26 21.93
CA VAL A 729 8.07 2.58 22.92
C VAL A 729 7.80 1.16 22.43
N LEU A 730 8.19 0.19 23.25
CA LEU A 730 8.03 -1.24 22.93
C LEU A 730 6.74 -1.77 23.55
N LEU A 731 5.97 -2.51 22.76
CA LEU A 731 4.69 -3.13 23.11
C LEU A 731 3.64 -2.12 23.66
N PRO A 732 3.47 -0.93 23.05
CA PRO A 732 2.61 0.14 23.58
C PRO A 732 1.12 -0.25 23.62
N ALA A 733 0.69 -1.19 22.76
CA ALA A 733 -0.71 -1.61 22.64
C ALA A 733 -0.82 -3.13 22.43
N LEU A 734 -0.09 -3.91 23.25
CA LEU A 734 -0.08 -5.38 23.14
C LEU A 734 -1.36 -5.99 23.73
N PRO A 735 -2.16 -6.76 22.96
CA PRO A 735 -3.35 -7.43 23.47
C PRO A 735 -2.98 -8.72 24.24
N ASP A 736 -3.86 -9.17 25.12
CA ASP A 736 -3.67 -10.38 25.94
C ASP A 736 -3.46 -11.64 25.05
N ASN A 737 -4.08 -11.67 23.86
CA ASN A 737 -3.94 -12.77 22.92
C ASN A 737 -2.53 -12.92 22.36
N TRP A 738 -1.73 -11.86 22.36
CA TRP A 738 -0.33 -11.85 21.96
C TRP A 738 0.62 -11.78 23.15
N SER A 739 0.24 -12.41 24.29
CA SER A 739 1.03 -12.37 25.52
C SER A 739 2.46 -12.89 25.37
N GLU A 740 2.75 -13.67 24.33
CA GLU A 740 4.10 -14.07 23.90
C GLU A 740 4.24 -13.90 22.41
N GLY A 741 5.47 -13.70 21.93
CA GLY A 741 5.78 -13.54 20.50
C GLY A 741 7.20 -13.03 20.29
N ALA A 742 7.52 -12.82 19.01
CA ALA A 742 8.81 -12.28 18.58
C ALA A 742 8.66 -11.49 17.28
N VAL A 743 9.48 -10.48 17.12
CA VAL A 743 9.69 -9.78 15.86
C VAL A 743 11.16 -9.48 15.68
N SER A 744 11.67 -9.71 14.47
CA SER A 744 13.02 -9.27 14.07
C SER A 744 12.92 -8.31 12.90
N GLY A 745 13.81 -7.31 12.86
CA GLY A 745 13.93 -6.37 11.77
C GLY A 745 12.83 -5.32 11.66
N ILE A 746 11.98 -5.14 12.68
CA ILE A 746 11.03 -4.02 12.71
C ILE A 746 11.77 -2.70 12.88
N CYS A 747 11.42 -1.68 12.10
CA CYS A 747 12.14 -0.42 12.09
C CYS A 747 11.48 0.65 12.97
N ALA A 748 12.30 1.59 13.44
CA ALA A 748 11.86 2.76 14.19
C ALA A 748 12.51 4.04 13.67
N ARG A 749 11.81 5.17 13.82
CA ARG A 749 12.30 6.49 13.47
C ARG A 749 13.62 6.79 14.20
N GLY A 750 14.49 7.53 13.53
CA GLY A 750 15.87 7.76 14.00
C GLY A 750 16.87 6.78 13.39
N GLY A 751 16.44 5.91 12.47
CA GLY A 751 17.30 4.94 11.78
C GLY A 751 17.62 3.70 12.62
N TYR A 752 16.66 3.19 13.36
CA TYR A 752 16.84 2.01 14.20
C TYR A 752 16.12 0.79 13.62
N GLU A 753 16.76 -0.39 13.75
CA GLU A 753 16.18 -1.70 13.49
C GLU A 753 16.17 -2.49 14.80
N ILE A 754 15.07 -3.17 15.10
CA ILE A 754 14.78 -3.76 16.40
C ILE A 754 14.46 -5.24 16.21
N ASP A 755 15.14 -6.07 17.02
CA ASP A 755 14.77 -7.47 17.25
C ASP A 755 14.34 -7.61 18.70
N MET A 756 13.14 -8.13 18.94
CA MET A 756 12.63 -8.37 20.30
C MET A 756 11.81 -9.65 20.38
N ALA A 757 11.86 -10.26 21.56
CA ALA A 757 10.94 -11.30 21.97
C ALA A 757 10.29 -10.94 23.29
N TRP A 758 9.06 -11.38 23.51
CA TRP A 758 8.32 -11.10 24.73
C TRP A 758 7.57 -12.34 25.22
N LYS A 759 7.34 -12.39 26.54
CA LYS A 759 6.54 -13.42 27.19
C LYS A 759 5.78 -12.83 28.35
N ASN A 760 4.51 -13.21 28.51
CA ASN A 760 3.59 -12.67 29.51
C ASN A 760 3.50 -11.12 29.45
N GLY A 761 3.53 -10.56 28.23
CA GLY A 761 3.47 -9.11 28.00
C GLY A 761 4.75 -8.34 28.37
N VAL A 762 5.85 -9.02 28.69
CA VAL A 762 7.14 -8.43 29.07
C VAL A 762 8.18 -8.75 28.02
N VAL A 763 8.91 -7.75 27.53
CA VAL A 763 10.05 -7.96 26.62
C VAL A 763 11.13 -8.72 27.37
N THR A 764 11.54 -9.87 26.84
CA THR A 764 12.53 -10.80 27.46
C THR A 764 13.84 -10.86 26.68
N SER A 765 13.85 -10.37 25.43
CA SER A 765 15.06 -10.22 24.62
C SER A 765 14.91 -8.95 23.78
N LEU A 766 15.98 -8.17 23.68
CA LEU A 766 15.99 -6.93 22.88
C LEU A 766 17.38 -6.68 22.31
N SER A 767 17.46 -6.49 20.99
CA SER A 767 18.61 -5.89 20.35
C SER A 767 18.20 -4.75 19.42
N ILE A 768 19.06 -3.74 19.32
CA ILE A 768 18.83 -2.56 18.47
C ILE A 768 20.07 -2.33 17.62
N THR A 769 19.85 -2.22 16.31
CA THR A 769 20.89 -1.84 15.32
C THR A 769 20.62 -0.43 14.83
N SER A 770 21.67 0.39 14.67
CA SER A 770 21.51 1.79 14.24
C SER A 770 22.12 2.06 12.88
N LYS A 771 21.39 2.78 12.04
CA LYS A 771 21.86 3.29 10.72
C LYS A 771 22.74 4.54 10.85
N LYS A 772 22.75 5.22 12.03
CA LYS A 772 23.58 6.41 12.31
C LYS A 772 24.20 6.37 13.70
N THR A 773 25.26 7.16 13.91
CA THR A 773 25.78 7.40 15.27
C THR A 773 24.90 8.40 16.00
N GLY A 774 24.44 8.04 17.20
CA GLY A 774 23.55 8.92 17.96
C GLY A 774 23.11 8.34 19.31
N THR A 775 21.97 8.83 19.76
CA THR A 775 21.35 8.45 21.03
C THR A 775 19.93 7.98 20.75
N ALA A 776 19.55 6.83 21.30
CA ALA A 776 18.18 6.31 21.28
C ALA A 776 17.57 6.39 22.68
N ASN A 777 16.37 6.98 22.77
CA ASN A 777 15.53 6.93 23.96
C ASN A 777 14.54 5.77 23.80
N ILE A 778 14.43 4.92 24.80
CA ILE A 778 13.67 3.68 24.73
C ILE A 778 12.83 3.55 25.99
N ARG A 779 11.54 3.24 25.81
CA ARG A 779 10.67 2.79 26.90
C ARG A 779 10.55 1.26 26.84
N LEU A 780 11.18 0.60 27.80
CA LEU A 780 11.27 -0.85 27.90
C LEU A 780 10.63 -1.33 29.19
N ASN A 781 9.58 -2.14 29.11
CA ASN A 781 8.87 -2.71 30.25
C ASN A 781 8.47 -1.63 31.29
N GLY A 782 7.99 -0.47 30.81
CA GLY A 782 7.57 0.66 31.64
C GLY A 782 8.70 1.58 32.14
N ASN A 783 9.97 1.27 31.85
CA ASN A 783 11.11 2.07 32.25
C ASN A 783 11.74 2.80 31.08
N ASP A 784 12.02 4.09 31.25
CA ASP A 784 12.73 4.90 30.27
C ASP A 784 14.26 4.71 30.42
N MET A 785 14.92 4.52 29.29
CA MET A 785 16.38 4.41 29.22
C MET A 785 16.92 5.12 27.97
N THR A 786 18.14 5.54 28.04
CA THR A 786 18.86 6.20 26.93
C THR A 786 20.15 5.45 26.64
N ILE A 787 20.35 5.11 25.37
CA ILE A 787 21.57 4.42 24.92
C ILE A 787 22.31 5.26 23.87
N LYS A 788 23.67 5.27 23.96
CA LYS A 788 24.52 5.76 22.87
C LYS A 788 24.88 4.59 21.96
N ILE A 789 24.74 4.75 20.67
CA ILE A 789 24.97 3.71 19.69
C ILE A 789 25.68 4.29 18.44
N LYS A 790 26.63 3.55 17.87
CA LYS A 790 27.35 3.96 16.66
C LYS A 790 26.64 3.43 15.42
N GLN A 791 26.90 4.09 14.29
CA GLN A 791 26.44 3.61 12.99
C GLN A 791 26.91 2.17 12.74
N GLY A 792 26.01 1.30 12.29
CA GLY A 792 26.23 -0.12 12.03
C GLY A 792 26.39 -0.98 13.29
N GLN A 793 26.29 -0.39 14.48
CA GLN A 793 26.40 -1.13 15.74
C GLN A 793 25.07 -1.76 16.11
N THR A 794 25.10 -3.02 16.54
CA THR A 794 24.01 -3.69 17.24
C THR A 794 24.30 -3.73 18.74
N LYS A 795 23.35 -3.28 19.55
CA LYS A 795 23.40 -3.39 21.02
C LYS A 795 22.35 -4.38 21.50
N LYS A 796 22.78 -5.39 22.23
CA LYS A 796 21.90 -6.26 23.00
C LYS A 796 21.63 -5.61 24.34
N LEU A 797 20.35 -5.44 24.70
CA LEU A 797 19.89 -4.76 25.92
C LEU A 797 19.25 -5.71 26.93
N LEU A 798 18.74 -6.87 26.45
CA LEU A 798 18.23 -7.99 27.24
C LEU A 798 18.69 -9.31 26.63
#